data_73160675c42318253d933905681bc0ee
#
_entry.id   73160675c42318253d933905681bc0ee
#
_cell.length_a   1.000
_cell.length_b   1.000
_cell.length_c   1.000
_cell.angle_alpha   90.00
_cell.angle_beta   90.00
_cell.angle_gamma   90.00
#
_symmetry.space_group_name_H-M   'P 1'
#
loop_
_entity.id
_entity.type
_entity.pdbx_description
1 polymer ?
#
loop_
_entity_poly.entity_id
_entity_poly.type
_entity_poly.pdbx_seq_one_letter_code
_entity_poly.pdbx_strand_id
1 'polypeptide(L)'
;MKYLKVLQIFALLLTIGCSSNPKPAIEPDRDIEQQVQKIVKSMTLEEKVGQMAQVNIDFFGEDISKKPLDAKFEMDETRLEQIAEQYKFGSVLNAPGRALRAEEWNPLVEKFNDVSLRHTGLPILYGIDAIHGATYTYASPLFPQEVNAAASFNRDIVRTMAEMTAYELRAANLPWNFSPTLDLGRKSSWSRQWESFSEDAYLSAEMARQMVLGYQGDDPNHIDQYHVASCPKHFLAYGMTNSGQDRTPAYVSLPELREKHFAPFKAAIEAGALSIMVNSASINGIPTHADHQLLTVWLKEGLNWDGMIVTDWMDIINLYTREKIATDHKDAIRIAINAGVDMSMIPHQVEFCPLLIELVKEGKVSQERIDDAVSRIVRLKLRLGLMERPNTYLADYPKFHGAEIRQACYDAAAESVTLLKNEGNILPLAANTKVLVAGPNADLMRPLCGGWSYSWQGDAVDRVLPDGVTLLDAIRNNSTTNVRYAAGVEYLNNRRNFEAEGNIDIQAAVQAAKGVDVMLLCLGENSYCETPGNITDMAISPNQQALAKALIATGKPVVLILNEGRGRIISSFVDGVKAVLHTYLPGTEGAQAVADIIYGKVNPSGRLPYTYQRYPHAMTTYDHKVSEQVETMEGAYDYNAVVSVQWAFGYGLSYTPFEYSNLRVVEGAEFKSGDTIRIAVDVKNCGTRSAKHSVLLFINDDVASVIPDARRLRDFTKIEFAAGQSKTVEFELSAEELAFVGQDGKWHLEEGTFTIQCDNLTAKLTCTQTTHFGYNL
;
A
#
# COMPACT_ATOMS: atom_id res chain seq x y z
N MET A 1 10.27 66.69 36.92
CA MET A 1 8.86 66.62 37.42
C MET A 1 7.91 66.79 36.26
N LYS A 2 6.93 65.95 36.21
CA LYS A 2 5.79 65.82 35.28
C LYS A 2 6.01 64.96 34.04
N TYR A 3 5.75 63.67 34.26
CA TYR A 3 5.41 62.74 33.19
C TYR A 3 4.00 63.00 32.68
N LEU A 4 3.87 63.29 31.39
CA LEU A 4 2.56 63.33 30.73
C LEU A 4 2.29 61.96 30.08
N LYS A 5 1.28 61.28 30.56
CA LYS A 5 0.78 60.02 29.95
C LYS A 5 0.13 60.33 28.62
N VAL A 6 0.68 59.78 27.55
CA VAL A 6 -0.03 59.67 26.25
C VAL A 6 -0.61 58.25 26.18
N LEU A 7 -1.91 58.16 26.34
CA LEU A 7 -2.70 56.96 26.08
C LEU A 7 -2.85 56.85 24.56
N GLN A 8 -2.06 56.01 23.92
CA GLN A 8 -2.36 55.58 22.56
C GLN A 8 -3.34 54.41 22.61
N ILE A 9 -4.58 54.69 22.19
CA ILE A 9 -5.60 53.67 21.90
C ILE A 9 -5.18 52.98 20.61
N PHE A 10 -4.61 51.79 20.73
CA PHE A 10 -4.50 50.86 19.61
C PHE A 10 -5.91 50.28 19.37
N ALA A 11 -6.60 50.84 18.40
CA ALA A 11 -7.76 50.15 17.81
C ALA A 11 -7.24 48.91 17.07
N LEU A 12 -7.33 47.77 17.73
CA LEU A 12 -7.12 46.46 17.08
C LEU A 12 -8.31 46.28 16.14
N LEU A 13 -8.11 46.57 14.87
CA LEU A 13 -8.97 46.07 13.80
C LEU A 13 -8.83 44.56 13.76
N LEU A 14 -9.68 43.86 14.51
CA LEU A 14 -10.00 42.47 14.28
C LEU A 14 -10.62 42.40 12.88
N THR A 15 -9.79 42.15 11.87
CA THR A 15 -10.26 41.54 10.64
C THR A 15 -10.69 40.12 11.04
N ILE A 16 -11.99 39.96 11.32
CA ILE A 16 -12.64 38.67 11.32
C ILE A 16 -12.56 38.20 9.84
N GLY A 17 -11.45 37.60 9.49
CA GLY A 17 -11.40 36.70 8.36
C GLY A 17 -12.41 35.60 8.72
N CYS A 18 -13.51 35.51 8.00
CA CYS A 18 -14.33 34.32 7.98
C CYS A 18 -13.42 33.17 7.50
N SER A 19 -12.74 32.49 8.42
CA SER A 19 -12.30 31.14 8.15
C SER A 19 -13.59 30.32 8.10
N SER A 20 -14.11 30.09 6.90
CA SER A 20 -15.08 29.01 6.72
C SER A 20 -14.41 27.76 7.25
N ASN A 21 -15.02 27.09 8.23
CA ASN A 21 -14.56 25.76 8.64
C ASN A 21 -14.39 24.92 7.37
N PRO A 22 -13.32 24.11 7.26
CA PRO A 22 -13.14 23.24 6.11
C PRO A 22 -14.42 22.39 5.95
N LYS A 23 -14.80 22.17 4.68
CA LYS A 23 -15.93 21.30 4.36
C LYS A 23 -15.68 19.92 4.98
N PRO A 24 -16.70 19.26 5.57
CA PRO A 24 -16.53 17.92 6.11
C PRO A 24 -16.03 16.96 5.02
N ALA A 25 -15.05 16.12 5.35
CA ALA A 25 -14.58 15.06 4.44
C ALA A 25 -15.69 14.06 4.12
N ILE A 26 -16.55 13.79 5.11
CA ILE A 26 -17.77 12.98 4.95
C ILE A 26 -18.93 13.84 5.44
N GLU A 27 -19.92 14.10 4.58
CA GLU A 27 -21.12 14.84 5.01
C GLU A 27 -21.86 14.04 6.08
N PRO A 28 -22.12 14.62 7.27
CA PRO A 28 -22.72 13.90 8.38
C PRO A 28 -24.16 13.48 8.08
N ASP A 29 -24.48 12.21 8.32
CA ASP A 29 -25.85 11.73 8.34
C ASP A 29 -26.52 12.08 9.67
N ARG A 30 -27.67 12.78 9.61
CA ARG A 30 -28.35 13.31 10.79
C ARG A 30 -28.87 12.22 11.73
N ASP A 31 -29.36 11.11 11.18
CA ASP A 31 -29.97 10.04 11.96
C ASP A 31 -28.85 9.22 12.65
N ILE A 32 -27.73 9.00 11.98
CA ILE A 32 -26.54 8.39 12.58
C ILE A 32 -26.02 9.26 13.72
N GLU A 33 -25.87 10.58 13.53
CA GLU A 33 -25.36 11.48 14.58
C GLU A 33 -26.28 11.53 15.82
N GLN A 34 -27.60 11.49 15.62
CA GLN A 34 -28.54 11.39 16.74
C GLN A 34 -28.39 10.08 17.51
N GLN A 35 -28.19 8.97 16.80
CA GLN A 35 -27.94 7.66 17.42
C GLN A 35 -26.62 7.64 18.19
N VAL A 36 -25.53 8.17 17.60
CA VAL A 36 -24.23 8.31 18.27
C VAL A 36 -24.38 9.05 19.59
N GLN A 37 -24.98 10.24 19.57
CA GLN A 37 -25.19 11.04 20.77
C GLN A 37 -26.00 10.32 21.84
N LYS A 38 -27.08 9.64 21.45
CA LYS A 38 -27.92 8.86 22.36
C LYS A 38 -27.14 7.71 23.02
N ILE A 39 -26.41 6.93 22.22
CA ILE A 39 -25.63 5.78 22.71
C ILE A 39 -24.54 6.26 23.66
N VAL A 40 -23.67 7.19 23.22
CA VAL A 40 -22.52 7.67 24.01
C VAL A 40 -22.98 8.31 25.33
N LYS A 41 -24.09 9.03 25.31
CA LYS A 41 -24.66 9.63 26.54
C LYS A 41 -25.16 8.59 27.54
N SER A 42 -25.60 7.42 27.09
CA SER A 42 -26.11 6.36 27.97
C SER A 42 -24.99 5.49 28.58
N MET A 43 -23.78 5.54 28.05
CA MET A 43 -22.65 4.70 28.46
C MET A 43 -21.97 5.23 29.74
N THR A 44 -21.60 4.29 30.61
CA THR A 44 -20.68 4.54 31.73
C THR A 44 -19.26 4.80 31.25
N LEU A 45 -18.41 5.35 32.11
CA LEU A 45 -16.98 5.56 31.76
C LEU A 45 -16.28 4.23 31.45
N GLU A 46 -16.58 3.19 32.19
CA GLU A 46 -16.04 1.84 31.99
C GLU A 46 -16.43 1.26 30.61
N GLU A 47 -17.67 1.42 30.19
CA GLU A 47 -18.13 1.00 28.85
C GLU A 47 -17.46 1.82 27.74
N LYS A 48 -17.33 3.14 27.93
CA LYS A 48 -16.65 4.02 26.98
C LYS A 48 -15.20 3.61 26.78
N VAL A 49 -14.46 3.44 27.87
CA VAL A 49 -13.05 3.06 27.82
C VAL A 49 -12.88 1.64 27.22
N GLY A 50 -13.81 0.72 27.51
CA GLY A 50 -13.80 -0.60 26.92
C GLY A 50 -13.94 -0.56 25.39
N GLN A 51 -14.79 0.31 24.84
CA GLN A 51 -14.91 0.47 23.38
C GLN A 51 -13.60 0.96 22.73
N MET A 52 -12.73 1.64 23.46
CA MET A 52 -11.43 2.12 22.98
C MET A 52 -10.35 1.02 22.98
N ALA A 53 -10.65 -0.21 23.46
CA ALA A 53 -9.73 -1.32 23.59
C ALA A 53 -9.96 -2.36 22.49
N GLN A 54 -8.88 -2.70 21.74
CA GLN A 54 -8.84 -3.78 20.77
C GLN A 54 -7.88 -4.88 21.24
N VAL A 55 -8.36 -6.11 21.37
CA VAL A 55 -7.61 -7.27 21.86
C VAL A 55 -7.36 -8.28 20.75
N ASN A 56 -6.28 -9.06 20.87
CA ASN A 56 -5.96 -10.08 19.88
C ASN A 56 -6.75 -11.37 20.13
N ILE A 57 -7.11 -12.08 19.06
CA ILE A 57 -7.88 -13.33 19.14
C ILE A 57 -7.18 -14.42 19.97
N ASP A 58 -5.84 -14.50 19.92
CA ASP A 58 -5.06 -15.48 20.69
C ASP A 58 -5.07 -15.21 22.21
N PHE A 59 -5.63 -14.09 22.65
CA PHE A 59 -5.95 -13.85 24.06
C PHE A 59 -7.04 -14.81 24.57
N PHE A 60 -7.84 -15.36 23.67
CA PHE A 60 -8.98 -16.24 23.95
C PHE A 60 -8.76 -17.70 23.54
N GLY A 61 -7.56 -18.09 23.10
CA GLY A 61 -7.26 -19.46 22.71
C GLY A 61 -5.80 -19.61 22.25
N GLU A 62 -5.40 -20.83 21.94
CA GLU A 62 -4.02 -21.10 21.53
C GLU A 62 -3.78 -20.80 20.05
N ASP A 63 -2.62 -20.26 19.72
CA ASP A 63 -2.13 -20.14 18.34
C ASP A 63 -2.07 -21.51 17.65
N ILE A 64 -2.73 -21.62 16.51
CA ILE A 64 -2.81 -22.84 15.68
C ILE A 64 -1.86 -22.84 14.47
N SER A 65 -0.94 -21.89 14.37
CA SER A 65 -0.02 -21.76 13.23
C SER A 65 0.81 -23.04 12.95
N LYS A 66 1.16 -23.77 14.00
CA LYS A 66 1.97 -25.01 13.94
C LYS A 66 1.14 -26.29 13.98
N LYS A 67 -0.17 -26.19 14.22
CA LYS A 67 -1.06 -27.35 14.26
C LYS A 67 -1.40 -27.83 12.84
N PRO A 68 -1.87 -29.08 12.63
CA PRO A 68 -2.39 -29.55 11.35
C PRO A 68 -3.44 -28.62 10.78
N LEU A 69 -3.62 -28.59 9.44
CA LEU A 69 -4.55 -27.65 8.78
C LEU A 69 -6.03 -27.93 9.10
N ASP A 70 -6.36 -29.13 9.53
CA ASP A 70 -7.69 -29.54 9.98
C ASP A 70 -7.94 -29.25 11.47
N ALA A 71 -6.92 -28.85 12.22
CA ALA A 71 -7.08 -28.44 13.61
C ALA A 71 -7.93 -27.17 13.70
N LYS A 72 -8.94 -27.18 14.54
CA LYS A 72 -9.81 -26.04 14.81
C LYS A 72 -9.20 -25.12 15.86
N PHE A 73 -9.52 -23.84 15.79
CA PHE A 73 -9.28 -22.92 16.88
C PHE A 73 -10.31 -23.19 17.99
N GLU A 74 -9.82 -23.47 19.18
CA GLU A 74 -10.63 -23.70 20.36
C GLU A 74 -10.62 -22.46 21.24
N MET A 75 -11.78 -21.77 21.28
CA MET A 75 -11.95 -20.57 22.11
C MET A 75 -12.19 -20.95 23.56
N ASP A 76 -11.48 -20.31 24.48
CA ASP A 76 -11.79 -20.33 25.92
C ASP A 76 -12.98 -19.39 26.18
N GLU A 77 -14.20 -19.93 26.10
CA GLU A 77 -15.43 -19.18 26.30
C GLU A 77 -15.55 -18.61 27.72
N THR A 78 -15.00 -19.29 28.72
CA THR A 78 -15.00 -18.80 30.09
C THR A 78 -14.15 -17.55 30.23
N ARG A 79 -12.99 -17.56 29.63
CA ARG A 79 -12.09 -16.40 29.60
C ARG A 79 -12.71 -15.25 28.79
N LEU A 80 -13.34 -15.53 27.64
CA LEU A 80 -14.04 -14.53 26.84
C LEU A 80 -15.10 -13.83 27.67
N GLU A 81 -15.95 -14.59 28.37
CA GLU A 81 -17.02 -14.04 29.19
C GLU A 81 -16.47 -13.15 30.32
N GLN A 82 -15.46 -13.63 31.04
CA GLN A 82 -14.81 -12.88 32.13
C GLN A 82 -14.20 -11.56 31.67
N ILE A 83 -13.47 -11.57 30.55
CA ILE A 83 -12.79 -10.38 30.00
C ILE A 83 -13.83 -9.39 29.46
N ALA A 84 -14.86 -9.87 28.80
CA ALA A 84 -15.93 -8.99 28.28
C ALA A 84 -16.75 -8.34 29.42
N GLU A 85 -17.07 -9.09 30.48
CA GLU A 85 -17.73 -8.55 31.66
C GLU A 85 -16.88 -7.49 32.35
N GLN A 86 -15.58 -7.76 32.53
CA GLN A 86 -14.68 -6.89 33.29
C GLN A 86 -14.26 -5.64 32.51
N TYR A 87 -13.89 -5.78 31.23
CA TYR A 87 -13.24 -4.71 30.45
C TYR A 87 -14.11 -4.14 29.34
N LYS A 88 -15.21 -4.82 28.94
CA LYS A 88 -16.19 -4.33 27.94
C LYS A 88 -15.53 -3.93 26.60
N PHE A 89 -14.48 -4.66 26.20
CA PHE A 89 -13.70 -4.34 24.99
C PHE A 89 -14.59 -4.24 23.74
N GLY A 90 -14.28 -3.28 22.88
CA GLY A 90 -15.09 -2.92 21.71
C GLY A 90 -14.64 -3.55 20.40
N SER A 91 -13.44 -4.16 20.37
CA SER A 91 -12.84 -4.67 19.14
C SER A 91 -11.96 -5.89 19.40
N VAL A 92 -11.89 -6.75 18.37
CA VAL A 92 -10.98 -7.91 18.27
C VAL A 92 -10.25 -7.83 16.94
N LEU A 93 -9.04 -8.39 16.86
CA LEU A 93 -8.26 -8.44 15.62
C LEU A 93 -7.56 -9.77 15.40
N ASN A 94 -7.06 -9.93 14.17
CA ASN A 94 -6.23 -11.02 13.65
C ASN A 94 -6.95 -12.37 13.48
N ALA A 95 -6.16 -13.34 13.02
CA ALA A 95 -6.47 -14.75 12.97
C ALA A 95 -5.59 -15.51 13.99
N PRO A 96 -5.97 -16.70 14.43
CA PRO A 96 -5.23 -17.46 15.46
C PRO A 96 -3.96 -18.14 14.90
N GLY A 97 -3.07 -17.34 14.31
CA GLY A 97 -1.78 -17.75 13.74
C GLY A 97 -1.80 -18.22 12.28
N ARG A 98 -2.96 -18.48 11.70
CA ARG A 98 -3.16 -18.80 10.28
C ARG A 98 -4.61 -18.57 9.83
N ALA A 99 -4.82 -18.61 8.51
CA ALA A 99 -6.15 -18.52 7.92
C ALA A 99 -7.10 -19.61 8.42
N LEU A 100 -8.36 -19.23 8.62
CA LEU A 100 -9.49 -20.10 8.95
C LEU A 100 -10.42 -20.26 7.74
N ARG A 101 -11.22 -21.33 7.69
CA ARG A 101 -12.32 -21.45 6.72
C ARG A 101 -13.43 -20.48 7.05
N ALA A 102 -14.21 -20.07 6.06
CA ALA A 102 -15.36 -19.16 6.29
C ALA A 102 -16.38 -19.78 7.26
N GLU A 103 -16.56 -21.10 7.20
CA GLU A 103 -17.42 -21.85 8.13
C GLU A 103 -16.89 -21.86 9.58
N GLU A 104 -15.61 -21.58 9.79
CA GLU A 104 -14.99 -21.42 11.11
C GLU A 104 -15.08 -19.96 11.56
N TRP A 105 -14.92 -18.99 10.63
CA TRP A 105 -15.02 -17.57 10.92
C TRP A 105 -16.42 -17.14 11.35
N ASN A 106 -17.47 -17.56 10.65
CA ASN A 106 -18.83 -17.13 10.93
C ASN A 106 -19.23 -17.36 12.40
N PRO A 107 -19.21 -18.61 12.95
CA PRO A 107 -19.59 -18.85 14.34
C PRO A 107 -18.61 -18.22 15.35
N LEU A 108 -17.33 -18.04 14.97
CA LEU A 108 -16.34 -17.41 15.83
C LEU A 108 -16.66 -15.93 16.07
N VAL A 109 -16.93 -15.17 15.01
CA VAL A 109 -17.27 -13.74 15.12
C VAL A 109 -18.66 -13.56 15.75
N GLU A 110 -19.62 -14.43 15.41
CA GLU A 110 -20.94 -14.44 16.04
C GLU A 110 -20.85 -14.60 17.57
N LYS A 111 -19.96 -15.47 18.04
CA LYS A 111 -19.74 -15.65 19.48
C LYS A 111 -19.21 -14.39 20.16
N PHE A 112 -18.26 -13.69 19.54
CA PHE A 112 -17.78 -12.40 20.04
C PHE A 112 -18.90 -11.35 20.07
N ASN A 113 -19.75 -11.29 19.05
CA ASN A 113 -20.89 -10.38 18.99
C ASN A 113 -21.89 -10.68 20.09
N ASP A 114 -22.26 -11.95 20.29
CA ASP A 114 -23.20 -12.37 21.32
C ASP A 114 -22.77 -11.96 22.73
N VAL A 115 -21.46 -12.17 23.03
CA VAL A 115 -20.90 -11.80 24.34
C VAL A 115 -20.86 -10.27 24.49
N SER A 116 -20.40 -9.54 23.48
CA SER A 116 -20.33 -8.08 23.52
C SER A 116 -21.73 -7.45 23.68
N LEU A 117 -22.71 -7.91 22.90
CA LEU A 117 -24.10 -7.42 22.98
C LEU A 117 -24.72 -7.61 24.37
N ARG A 118 -24.43 -8.74 25.05
CA ARG A 118 -24.92 -8.97 26.43
C ARG A 118 -24.32 -8.00 27.44
N HIS A 119 -23.04 -7.65 27.30
CA HIS A 119 -22.33 -6.85 28.30
C HIS A 119 -22.33 -5.34 28.00
N THR A 120 -22.47 -4.93 26.75
CA THR A 120 -22.34 -3.52 26.33
C THR A 120 -23.53 -3.01 25.50
N GLY A 121 -24.37 -3.88 24.99
CA GLY A 121 -25.41 -3.53 24.02
C GLY A 121 -24.86 -3.15 22.62
N LEU A 122 -23.55 -3.30 22.38
CA LEU A 122 -22.90 -2.97 21.12
C LEU A 122 -22.20 -4.21 20.53
N PRO A 123 -22.26 -4.42 19.21
CA PRO A 123 -21.51 -5.50 18.55
C PRO A 123 -20.01 -5.22 18.57
N ILE A 124 -19.22 -6.28 18.41
CA ILE A 124 -17.76 -6.18 18.24
C ILE A 124 -17.40 -5.57 16.89
N LEU A 125 -16.32 -4.78 16.84
CA LEU A 125 -15.67 -4.39 15.60
C LEU A 125 -14.48 -5.34 15.36
N TYR A 126 -14.63 -6.31 14.43
CA TYR A 126 -13.57 -7.27 14.12
C TYR A 126 -12.69 -6.75 13.00
N GLY A 127 -11.39 -6.57 13.27
CA GLY A 127 -10.40 -6.05 12.31
C GLY A 127 -9.44 -7.14 11.82
N ILE A 128 -9.06 -7.07 10.53
CA ILE A 128 -8.16 -8.04 9.88
C ILE A 128 -7.24 -7.38 8.85
N ASP A 129 -6.04 -7.94 8.64
CA ASP A 129 -5.11 -7.52 7.59
C ASP A 129 -5.37 -8.31 6.29
N ALA A 130 -6.33 -7.86 5.49
CA ALA A 130 -6.64 -8.44 4.19
C ALA A 130 -6.16 -7.49 3.08
N ILE A 131 -4.85 -7.42 2.87
CA ILE A 131 -4.19 -6.41 2.04
C ILE A 131 -4.40 -6.68 0.56
N HIS A 132 -4.35 -7.96 0.14
CA HIS A 132 -4.44 -8.34 -1.27
C HIS A 132 -5.39 -9.52 -1.52
N GLY A 133 -6.60 -9.43 -0.99
CA GLY A 133 -7.61 -10.48 -0.96
C GLY A 133 -7.98 -10.85 0.48
N ALA A 134 -8.87 -11.80 0.68
CA ALA A 134 -9.23 -12.28 2.01
C ALA A 134 -8.14 -13.20 2.59
N THR A 135 -6.97 -12.63 2.84
CA THR A 135 -5.69 -13.30 3.14
C THR A 135 -5.73 -14.25 4.33
N TYR A 136 -6.64 -14.02 5.28
CA TYR A 136 -6.85 -14.90 6.43
C TYR A 136 -8.08 -15.80 6.31
N THR A 137 -8.64 -15.91 5.09
CA THR A 137 -9.65 -16.91 4.75
C THR A 137 -9.00 -18.04 3.96
N TYR A 138 -9.14 -19.28 4.46
CA TYR A 138 -8.45 -20.47 3.93
C TYR A 138 -8.78 -20.68 2.44
N ALA A 139 -7.72 -20.81 1.62
CA ALA A 139 -7.79 -21.05 0.17
C ALA A 139 -8.56 -19.98 -0.63
N SER A 140 -8.81 -18.79 -0.06
CA SER A 140 -9.32 -17.64 -0.82
C SER A 140 -8.35 -17.29 -1.95
N PRO A 141 -8.81 -17.02 -3.18
CA PRO A 141 -7.95 -16.49 -4.23
C PRO A 141 -7.31 -15.18 -3.77
N LEU A 142 -5.98 -15.06 -3.91
CA LEU A 142 -5.26 -13.87 -3.52
C LEU A 142 -4.86 -13.07 -4.76
N PHE A 143 -5.22 -11.80 -4.74
CA PHE A 143 -4.76 -10.83 -5.72
C PHE A 143 -3.24 -10.64 -5.66
N PRO A 144 -2.63 -10.05 -6.71
CA PRO A 144 -1.29 -9.49 -6.58
C PRO A 144 -1.21 -8.49 -5.42
N GLN A 145 -0.01 -8.27 -4.89
CA GLN A 145 0.22 -7.27 -3.84
C GLN A 145 -0.01 -5.84 -4.36
N GLU A 146 -0.10 -4.85 -3.46
CA GLU A 146 -0.42 -3.46 -3.82
C GLU A 146 0.60 -2.83 -4.79
N VAL A 147 1.89 -3.20 -4.71
CA VAL A 147 2.90 -2.79 -5.69
C VAL A 147 2.58 -3.25 -7.11
N ASN A 148 2.02 -4.46 -7.27
CA ASN A 148 1.54 -4.95 -8.56
C ASN A 148 0.31 -4.16 -9.02
N ALA A 149 -0.63 -3.90 -8.11
CA ALA A 149 -1.82 -3.13 -8.42
C ALA A 149 -1.43 -1.77 -9.03
N ALA A 150 -0.45 -1.07 -8.44
CA ALA A 150 0.11 0.16 -8.97
C ALA A 150 0.86 -0.03 -10.30
N ALA A 151 1.61 -1.12 -10.48
CA ALA A 151 2.30 -1.43 -11.73
C ALA A 151 1.33 -1.62 -12.92
N SER A 152 0.07 -1.94 -12.67
CA SER A 152 -0.97 -1.97 -13.70
C SER A 152 -1.26 -0.58 -14.27
N PHE A 153 -1.10 0.50 -13.51
CA PHE A 153 -1.56 1.86 -13.83
C PHE A 153 -3.02 1.86 -14.29
N ASN A 154 -3.85 1.06 -13.62
CA ASN A 154 -5.26 0.85 -13.96
C ASN A 154 -6.13 0.99 -12.71
N ARG A 155 -6.89 2.08 -12.65
CA ARG A 155 -7.81 2.38 -11.53
C ARG A 155 -8.89 1.31 -11.34
N ASP A 156 -9.41 0.76 -12.44
CA ASP A 156 -10.51 -0.22 -12.42
C ASP A 156 -10.06 -1.56 -11.79
N ILE A 157 -8.82 -1.99 -12.08
CA ILE A 157 -8.25 -3.20 -11.47
C ILE A 157 -8.20 -3.05 -9.95
N VAL A 158 -7.75 -1.90 -9.46
CA VAL A 158 -7.61 -1.63 -8.02
C VAL A 158 -8.98 -1.60 -7.33
N ARG A 159 -9.96 -0.96 -7.94
CA ARG A 159 -11.34 -0.95 -7.43
C ARG A 159 -11.93 -2.36 -7.39
N THR A 160 -11.76 -3.15 -8.44
CA THR A 160 -12.22 -4.54 -8.51
C THR A 160 -11.57 -5.42 -7.44
N MET A 161 -10.25 -5.27 -7.21
CA MET A 161 -9.53 -5.98 -6.14
C MET A 161 -10.18 -5.70 -4.77
N ALA A 162 -10.49 -4.44 -4.48
CA ALA A 162 -11.08 -4.04 -3.20
C ALA A 162 -12.53 -4.53 -3.05
N GLU A 163 -13.37 -4.39 -4.08
CA GLU A 163 -14.76 -4.86 -4.08
C GLU A 163 -14.84 -6.38 -3.83
N MET A 164 -14.01 -7.16 -4.52
CA MET A 164 -13.99 -8.61 -4.36
C MET A 164 -13.40 -9.04 -3.02
N THR A 165 -12.37 -8.33 -2.53
CA THR A 165 -11.83 -8.58 -1.18
C THR A 165 -12.89 -8.30 -0.11
N ALA A 166 -13.63 -7.19 -0.22
CA ALA A 166 -14.72 -6.86 0.71
C ALA A 166 -15.79 -7.95 0.72
N TYR A 167 -16.22 -8.41 -0.45
CA TYR A 167 -17.18 -9.48 -0.59
C TYR A 167 -16.73 -10.78 0.12
N GLU A 168 -15.48 -11.20 -0.10
CA GLU A 168 -14.90 -12.40 0.53
C GLU A 168 -14.79 -12.24 2.06
N LEU A 169 -14.40 -11.05 2.54
CA LEU A 169 -14.35 -10.76 3.97
C LEU A 169 -15.73 -10.81 4.64
N ARG A 170 -16.75 -10.24 4.00
CA ARG A 170 -18.11 -10.28 4.54
C ARG A 170 -18.67 -11.69 4.54
N ALA A 171 -18.33 -12.53 3.55
CA ALA A 171 -18.65 -13.96 3.57
C ALA A 171 -18.07 -14.69 4.81
N ALA A 172 -16.93 -14.21 5.31
CA ALA A 172 -16.28 -14.68 6.54
C ALA A 172 -16.72 -13.91 7.80
N ASN A 173 -17.74 -13.04 7.73
CA ASN A 173 -18.23 -12.20 8.84
C ASN A 173 -17.22 -11.16 9.37
N LEU A 174 -16.29 -10.69 8.54
CA LEU A 174 -15.23 -9.74 8.88
C LEU A 174 -15.57 -8.35 8.32
N PRO A 175 -15.97 -7.36 9.17
CA PRO A 175 -16.51 -6.08 8.70
C PRO A 175 -15.48 -4.96 8.53
N TRP A 176 -14.24 -5.12 9.00
CA TRP A 176 -13.23 -4.05 9.03
C TRP A 176 -11.87 -4.55 8.54
N ASN A 177 -11.33 -3.88 7.52
CA ASN A 177 -10.06 -4.24 6.89
C ASN A 177 -8.98 -3.19 7.13
N PHE A 178 -7.79 -3.62 7.60
CA PHE A 178 -6.61 -2.78 7.78
C PHE A 178 -5.84 -2.57 6.46
N SER A 179 -6.52 -1.98 5.49
CA SER A 179 -6.04 -1.72 4.12
C SER A 179 -6.73 -0.47 3.56
N PRO A 180 -6.12 0.23 2.58
CA PRO A 180 -4.84 0.00 1.92
C PRO A 180 -3.62 0.49 2.71
N THR A 181 -2.41 0.03 2.29
CA THR A 181 -1.14 0.56 2.80
C THR A 181 -0.71 1.76 1.95
N LEU A 182 -0.66 2.94 2.56
CA LEU A 182 -0.42 4.21 1.87
C LEU A 182 0.94 4.83 2.13
N ASP A 183 1.86 4.05 2.69
CA ASP A 183 3.26 4.43 2.76
C ASP A 183 3.86 4.53 1.37
N LEU A 184 4.68 5.55 1.11
CA LEU A 184 5.36 5.65 -0.17
C LEU A 184 6.58 4.73 -0.21
N GLY A 185 6.67 3.88 -1.23
CA GLY A 185 7.75 2.92 -1.46
C GLY A 185 9.04 3.58 -1.98
N ARG A 186 9.52 4.64 -1.32
CA ARG A 186 10.67 5.45 -1.77
C ARG A 186 12.03 4.88 -1.39
N LYS A 187 12.07 3.86 -0.51
CA LYS A 187 13.30 3.19 -0.07
C LYS A 187 13.21 1.69 -0.23
N SER A 188 13.89 1.13 -1.23
CA SER A 188 13.89 -0.32 -1.48
C SER A 188 14.56 -1.14 -0.37
N SER A 189 15.31 -0.53 0.55
CA SER A 189 15.83 -1.20 1.74
C SER A 189 14.75 -1.52 2.78
N TRP A 190 13.62 -0.82 2.77
CA TRP A 190 12.52 -1.07 3.70
C TRP A 190 11.78 -2.37 3.38
N SER A 191 11.57 -3.21 4.40
CA SER A 191 11.00 -4.56 4.25
C SER A 191 9.55 -4.58 3.75
N ARG A 192 8.82 -3.47 3.89
CA ARG A 192 7.41 -3.36 3.52
C ARG A 192 7.18 -2.56 2.23
N GLN A 193 8.22 -2.34 1.40
CA GLN A 193 8.07 -1.61 0.13
C GLN A 193 6.98 -2.23 -0.76
N TRP A 194 6.88 -3.55 -0.80
CA TRP A 194 5.89 -4.28 -1.62
C TRP A 194 4.45 -4.12 -1.15
N GLU A 195 4.24 -3.75 0.12
CA GLU A 195 2.93 -3.42 0.65
C GLU A 195 2.45 -2.02 0.17
N SER A 196 3.36 -1.18 -0.31
CA SER A 196 3.07 0.15 -0.83
C SER A 196 2.69 0.09 -2.30
N PHE A 197 1.82 1.00 -2.75
CA PHE A 197 1.53 1.14 -4.17
C PHE A 197 2.75 1.61 -4.96
N SER A 198 3.37 2.71 -4.57
CA SER A 198 4.36 3.40 -5.39
C SER A 198 5.31 4.27 -4.56
N GLU A 199 6.41 4.70 -5.19
CA GLU A 199 7.20 5.83 -4.72
C GLU A 199 6.55 7.19 -5.00
N ASP A 200 5.58 7.22 -5.91
CA ASP A 200 4.88 8.43 -6.36
C ASP A 200 3.62 8.71 -5.54
N ALA A 201 3.48 9.96 -5.10
CA ALA A 201 2.38 10.40 -4.26
C ALA A 201 1.04 10.45 -5.01
N TYR A 202 1.04 10.87 -6.29
CA TYR A 202 -0.19 10.96 -7.09
C TYR A 202 -0.73 9.58 -7.44
N LEU A 203 0.13 8.67 -7.93
CA LEU A 203 -0.26 7.29 -8.22
C LEU A 203 -0.82 6.60 -6.97
N SER A 204 -0.11 6.75 -5.83
CA SER A 204 -0.57 6.18 -4.55
C SER A 204 -1.89 6.78 -4.09
N ALA A 205 -2.12 8.09 -4.28
CA ALA A 205 -3.37 8.76 -3.93
C ALA A 205 -4.55 8.27 -4.78
N GLU A 206 -4.35 8.09 -6.09
CA GLU A 206 -5.38 7.57 -6.99
C GLU A 206 -5.73 6.11 -6.69
N MET A 207 -4.71 5.26 -6.41
CA MET A 207 -4.94 3.87 -6.01
C MET A 207 -5.64 3.79 -4.64
N ALA A 208 -5.27 4.65 -3.69
CA ALA A 208 -5.93 4.76 -2.39
C ALA A 208 -7.42 5.08 -2.53
N ARG A 209 -7.75 6.05 -3.37
CA ARG A 209 -9.14 6.44 -3.68
C ARG A 209 -9.94 5.25 -4.18
N GLN A 210 -9.41 4.50 -5.15
CA GLN A 210 -10.09 3.35 -5.72
C GLN A 210 -10.24 2.21 -4.70
N MET A 211 -9.23 1.95 -3.87
CA MET A 211 -9.33 0.92 -2.82
C MET A 211 -10.42 1.26 -1.80
N VAL A 212 -10.48 2.51 -1.32
CA VAL A 212 -11.51 2.92 -0.35
C VAL A 212 -12.90 2.79 -0.93
N LEU A 213 -13.10 3.28 -2.18
CA LEU A 213 -14.40 3.15 -2.88
C LEU A 213 -14.78 1.68 -3.11
N GLY A 214 -13.81 0.83 -3.44
CA GLY A 214 -14.07 -0.60 -3.63
C GLY A 214 -14.39 -1.32 -2.31
N TYR A 215 -13.71 -0.98 -1.20
CA TYR A 215 -14.01 -1.58 0.10
C TYR A 215 -15.35 -1.11 0.67
N GLN A 216 -15.69 0.18 0.56
CA GLN A 216 -16.81 0.79 1.27
C GLN A 216 -18.03 1.07 0.41
N GLY A 217 -17.90 0.99 -0.93
CA GLY A 217 -18.92 1.50 -1.86
C GLY A 217 -18.91 3.03 -1.96
N ASP A 218 -19.93 3.59 -2.58
CA ASP A 218 -19.99 5.02 -2.90
C ASP A 218 -20.66 5.88 -1.78
N ASP A 219 -21.31 5.24 -0.78
CA ASP A 219 -21.92 5.93 0.36
C ASP A 219 -21.21 5.57 1.68
N PRO A 220 -20.30 6.41 2.19
CA PRO A 220 -19.57 6.13 3.41
C PRO A 220 -20.43 6.16 4.70
N ASN A 221 -21.66 6.67 4.62
CA ASN A 221 -22.58 6.64 5.75
C ASN A 221 -23.36 5.33 5.86
N HIS A 222 -23.50 4.57 4.77
CA HIS A 222 -24.31 3.34 4.73
C HIS A 222 -23.59 2.21 4.00
N ILE A 223 -22.64 1.58 4.69
CA ILE A 223 -21.89 0.44 4.17
C ILE A 223 -22.84 -0.79 4.13
N ASP A 224 -23.06 -1.33 2.96
CA ASP A 224 -23.95 -2.47 2.78
C ASP A 224 -23.33 -3.80 3.26
N GLN A 225 -24.07 -4.89 3.07
CA GLN A 225 -23.64 -6.21 3.53
C GLN A 225 -22.48 -6.82 2.72
N TYR A 226 -22.13 -6.26 1.57
CA TYR A 226 -21.08 -6.77 0.68
C TYR A 226 -19.77 -5.99 0.80
N HIS A 227 -19.79 -4.87 1.54
CA HIS A 227 -18.67 -3.97 1.73
C HIS A 227 -18.17 -3.99 3.18
N VAL A 228 -16.94 -3.50 3.38
CA VAL A 228 -16.24 -3.42 4.68
C VAL A 228 -15.75 -2.01 4.94
N ALA A 229 -15.51 -1.64 6.19
CA ALA A 229 -14.81 -0.41 6.48
C ALA A 229 -13.32 -0.54 6.10
N SER A 230 -12.78 0.49 5.47
CA SER A 230 -11.35 0.65 5.16
C SER A 230 -10.59 1.26 6.34
N CYS A 231 -9.35 0.85 6.52
CA CYS A 231 -8.41 1.45 7.47
C CYS A 231 -7.07 1.69 6.78
N PRO A 232 -6.93 2.77 6.02
CA PRO A 232 -5.66 3.17 5.43
C PRO A 232 -4.54 3.23 6.46
N LYS A 233 -3.34 2.76 6.10
CA LYS A 233 -2.19 2.66 6.99
C LYS A 233 -0.87 2.87 6.22
N HIS A 234 0.23 3.19 6.87
CA HIS A 234 0.39 3.55 8.28
C HIS A 234 0.66 5.05 8.36
N PHE A 235 -0.23 5.81 8.92
CA PHE A 235 -0.17 7.27 8.92
C PHE A 235 1.00 7.77 9.76
N LEU A 236 2.02 8.43 9.19
CA LEU A 236 2.42 8.59 7.79
C LEU A 236 3.96 8.47 7.68
N ALA A 237 4.50 8.45 6.46
CA ALA A 237 5.95 8.43 6.15
C ALA A 237 6.74 7.26 6.78
N TYR A 238 6.08 6.16 7.11
CA TYR A 238 6.67 5.00 7.78
C TYR A 238 7.79 4.35 6.95
N GLY A 239 7.66 4.33 5.61
CA GLY A 239 8.67 3.81 4.69
C GLY A 239 9.95 4.67 4.58
N MET A 240 9.98 5.88 5.18
CA MET A 240 11.11 6.80 5.11
C MET A 240 12.17 6.56 6.18
N THR A 241 12.29 5.33 6.69
CA THR A 241 13.24 4.97 7.73
C THR A 241 14.68 5.35 7.34
N ASN A 242 15.41 5.96 8.25
CA ASN A 242 16.78 6.37 7.98
C ASN A 242 17.74 5.17 7.82
N SER A 243 17.49 4.11 8.59
CA SER A 243 18.31 2.88 8.57
C SER A 243 17.91 1.87 7.49
N GLY A 244 16.75 2.05 6.82
CA GLY A 244 16.15 1.04 5.97
C GLY A 244 15.46 -0.09 6.72
N GLN A 245 15.54 -0.10 8.07
CA GLN A 245 14.95 -1.14 8.91
C GLN A 245 13.51 -0.78 9.29
N ASP A 246 12.65 -1.77 9.38
CA ASP A 246 11.28 -1.59 9.81
C ASP A 246 11.19 -1.09 11.27
N ARG A 247 10.16 -0.32 11.59
CA ARG A 247 9.89 0.26 12.93
C ARG A 247 11.01 1.15 13.47
N THR A 248 11.72 1.85 12.57
CA THR A 248 12.81 2.78 12.92
C THR A 248 12.51 4.21 12.47
N PRO A 249 13.17 5.23 13.08
CA PRO A 249 12.85 6.63 12.84
C PRO A 249 12.94 7.09 11.39
N ALA A 250 11.98 7.90 10.95
CA ALA A 250 12.00 8.64 9.70
C ALA A 250 12.44 10.10 9.93
N TYR A 251 13.15 10.67 8.95
CA TYR A 251 13.50 12.08 8.90
C TYR A 251 13.08 12.67 7.57
N VAL A 252 12.06 13.51 7.60
CA VAL A 252 11.40 14.07 6.41
C VAL A 252 11.17 15.57 6.63
N SER A 253 11.45 16.39 5.63
CA SER A 253 11.13 17.82 5.71
C SER A 253 9.62 18.06 5.82
N LEU A 254 9.21 19.14 6.48
CA LEU A 254 7.78 19.46 6.59
C LEU A 254 7.09 19.66 5.23
N PRO A 255 7.69 20.34 4.23
CA PRO A 255 7.10 20.39 2.90
C PRO A 255 6.88 19.02 2.26
N GLU A 256 7.88 18.15 2.28
CA GLU A 256 7.79 16.81 1.70
C GLU A 256 6.76 15.93 2.44
N LEU A 257 6.73 16.02 3.76
CA LEU A 257 5.77 15.30 4.59
C LEU A 257 4.33 15.67 4.20
N ARG A 258 4.05 16.99 4.01
CA ARG A 258 2.73 17.51 3.66
C ARG A 258 2.39 17.27 2.19
N GLU A 259 3.31 17.54 1.27
CA GLU A 259 3.05 17.47 -0.17
C GLU A 259 2.96 16.03 -0.67
N LYS A 260 3.87 15.15 -0.19
CA LYS A 260 3.98 13.78 -0.73
C LYS A 260 3.36 12.74 0.19
N HIS A 261 3.78 12.66 1.45
CA HIS A 261 3.36 11.57 2.34
C HIS A 261 1.92 11.72 2.87
N PHE A 262 1.42 12.95 2.99
CA PHE A 262 0.04 13.19 3.42
C PHE A 262 -0.96 13.01 2.28
N ALA A 263 -0.58 13.22 1.04
CA ALA A 263 -1.47 13.22 -0.12
C ALA A 263 -2.28 11.91 -0.30
N PRO A 264 -1.70 10.69 -0.19
CA PRO A 264 -2.48 9.46 -0.30
C PRO A 264 -3.52 9.30 0.81
N PHE A 265 -3.20 9.71 2.04
CA PHE A 265 -4.15 9.66 3.17
C PHE A 265 -5.27 10.69 3.01
N LYS A 266 -4.95 11.90 2.53
CA LYS A 266 -5.95 12.92 2.18
C LYS A 266 -6.92 12.37 1.13
N ALA A 267 -6.41 11.78 0.06
CA ALA A 267 -7.22 11.18 -1.00
C ALA A 267 -8.11 10.04 -0.49
N ALA A 268 -7.61 9.18 0.40
CA ALA A 268 -8.38 8.12 1.04
C ALA A 268 -9.52 8.68 1.92
N ILE A 269 -9.23 9.71 2.71
CA ILE A 269 -10.23 10.37 3.55
C ILE A 269 -11.30 11.05 2.69
N GLU A 270 -10.92 11.75 1.63
CA GLU A 270 -11.84 12.39 0.69
C GLU A 270 -12.69 11.36 -0.09
N ALA A 271 -12.18 10.14 -0.26
CA ALA A 271 -12.95 9.00 -0.79
C ALA A 271 -13.86 8.34 0.25
N GLY A 272 -13.86 8.83 1.50
CA GLY A 272 -14.77 8.39 2.55
C GLY A 272 -14.18 7.38 3.54
N ALA A 273 -12.84 7.24 3.66
CA ALA A 273 -12.24 6.32 4.62
C ALA A 273 -12.72 6.57 6.05
N LEU A 274 -13.19 5.50 6.72
CA LEU A 274 -13.85 5.57 8.03
C LEU A 274 -12.89 5.42 9.21
N SER A 275 -11.68 4.94 8.97
CA SER A 275 -10.65 4.80 10.01
C SER A 275 -9.26 4.98 9.41
N ILE A 276 -8.26 5.24 10.25
CA ILE A 276 -6.84 5.31 9.89
C ILE A 276 -6.02 4.65 10.99
N MET A 277 -5.01 3.84 10.60
CA MET A 277 -4.02 3.28 11.50
C MET A 277 -2.73 4.11 11.49
N VAL A 278 -2.23 4.43 12.69
CA VAL A 278 -1.00 5.22 12.87
C VAL A 278 0.24 4.36 12.62
N ASN A 279 1.34 4.95 12.14
CA ASN A 279 2.60 4.24 11.92
C ASN A 279 3.29 3.84 13.23
N SER A 280 4.06 2.74 13.20
CA SER A 280 4.76 2.19 14.37
C SER A 280 6.19 2.74 14.51
N ALA A 281 6.41 4.04 14.23
CA ALA A 281 7.71 4.69 14.30
C ALA A 281 7.61 6.15 14.75
N SER A 282 8.73 6.87 14.66
CA SER A 282 8.79 8.31 14.91
C SER A 282 9.16 9.08 13.63
N ILE A 283 8.68 10.32 13.54
CA ILE A 283 9.01 11.27 12.48
C ILE A 283 9.75 12.44 13.11
N ASN A 284 10.94 12.76 12.62
CA ASN A 284 11.75 13.88 13.10
C ASN A 284 11.94 13.90 14.63
N GLY A 285 12.00 12.71 15.25
CA GLY A 285 12.21 12.53 16.69
C GLY A 285 10.95 12.51 17.55
N ILE A 286 9.75 12.62 16.95
CA ILE A 286 8.46 12.54 17.67
C ILE A 286 7.76 11.23 17.24
N PRO A 287 7.48 10.29 18.17
CA PRO A 287 6.63 9.15 17.87
C PRO A 287 5.27 9.60 17.38
N THR A 288 4.79 9.04 16.25
CA THR A 288 3.56 9.51 15.62
C THR A 288 2.34 9.37 16.53
N HIS A 289 2.32 8.35 17.40
CA HIS A 289 1.27 8.17 18.43
C HIS A 289 1.26 9.26 19.52
N ALA A 290 2.29 10.10 19.59
CA ALA A 290 2.39 11.23 20.51
C ALA A 290 2.25 12.59 19.81
N ASP A 291 2.05 12.60 18.50
CA ASP A 291 2.04 13.82 17.69
C ASP A 291 0.62 14.37 17.52
N HIS A 292 0.22 15.27 18.43
CA HIS A 292 -1.06 15.98 18.36
C HIS A 292 -1.22 16.77 17.06
N GLN A 293 -0.13 17.34 16.51
CA GLN A 293 -0.19 18.11 15.27
C GLN A 293 -0.63 17.23 14.09
N LEU A 294 -0.10 16.03 14.00
CA LEU A 294 -0.45 15.10 12.93
C LEU A 294 -1.84 14.47 13.14
N LEU A 295 -2.10 13.94 14.35
CA LEU A 295 -3.32 13.15 14.59
C LEU A 295 -4.57 14.02 14.78
N THR A 296 -4.44 15.15 15.45
CA THR A 296 -5.59 16.03 15.70
C THR A 296 -5.66 17.15 14.68
N VAL A 297 -4.60 17.99 14.59
CA VAL A 297 -4.67 19.21 13.79
C VAL A 297 -4.72 18.93 12.28
N TRP A 298 -3.94 17.98 11.75
CA TRP A 298 -3.98 17.67 10.31
C TRP A 298 -5.17 16.80 9.92
N LEU A 299 -5.40 15.69 10.65
CA LEU A 299 -6.46 14.74 10.31
C LEU A 299 -7.84 15.23 10.72
N LYS A 300 -8.08 15.38 12.06
CA LYS A 300 -9.43 15.63 12.57
C LYS A 300 -9.91 17.03 12.25
N GLU A 301 -9.09 18.05 12.55
CA GLU A 301 -9.47 19.46 12.38
C GLU A 301 -9.23 19.94 10.94
N GLY A 302 -8.05 19.68 10.38
CA GLY A 302 -7.64 20.19 9.08
C GLY A 302 -8.46 19.64 7.92
N LEU A 303 -8.86 18.37 7.98
CA LEU A 303 -9.75 17.75 7.00
C LEU A 303 -11.21 17.74 7.46
N ASN A 304 -11.52 18.26 8.65
CA ASN A 304 -12.85 18.14 9.25
C ASN A 304 -13.39 16.70 9.15
N TRP A 305 -12.53 15.74 9.53
CA TRP A 305 -12.79 14.31 9.38
C TRP A 305 -13.29 13.69 10.68
N ASP A 306 -14.39 12.95 10.59
CA ASP A 306 -15.08 12.33 11.71
C ASP A 306 -14.79 10.84 11.91
N GLY A 307 -13.85 10.28 11.12
CA GLY A 307 -13.42 8.89 11.25
C GLY A 307 -12.56 8.62 12.49
N MET A 308 -12.24 7.35 12.70
CA MET A 308 -11.57 6.82 13.88
C MET A 308 -10.06 6.62 13.65
N ILE A 309 -9.23 6.99 14.62
CA ILE A 309 -7.79 6.72 14.64
C ILE A 309 -7.50 5.52 15.53
N VAL A 310 -6.92 4.45 14.96
CA VAL A 310 -6.46 3.26 15.69
C VAL A 310 -4.92 3.21 15.70
N THR A 311 -4.33 2.68 16.79
CA THR A 311 -2.87 2.45 16.84
C THR A 311 -2.45 1.25 15.99
N ASP A 312 -1.16 1.12 15.70
CA ASP A 312 -0.51 -0.15 15.35
C ASP A 312 -0.22 -0.97 16.62
N TRP A 313 0.40 -2.14 16.46
CA TRP A 313 0.62 -3.18 17.46
C TRP A 313 1.41 -2.69 18.67
N MET A 314 0.77 -2.66 19.85
CA MET A 314 1.36 -2.28 21.14
C MET A 314 1.95 -0.86 21.21
N ASP A 315 1.61 0.04 20.28
CA ASP A 315 2.39 1.29 20.15
C ASP A 315 2.11 2.33 21.23
N ILE A 316 1.03 2.21 22.00
CA ILE A 316 0.91 3.04 23.21
C ILE A 316 1.96 2.64 24.25
N ILE A 317 2.08 1.36 24.60
CA ILE A 317 3.08 0.94 25.59
C ILE A 317 4.51 1.13 25.05
N ASN A 318 4.69 1.11 23.74
CA ASN A 318 5.98 1.36 23.09
C ASN A 318 6.48 2.80 23.31
N LEU A 319 5.62 3.79 23.58
CA LEU A 319 6.06 5.13 23.99
C LEU A 319 6.91 5.08 25.26
N TYR A 320 6.66 4.12 26.16
CA TYR A 320 7.45 3.85 27.35
C TYR A 320 8.58 2.86 27.06
N THR A 321 8.29 1.69 26.48
CA THR A 321 9.24 0.57 26.39
C THR A 321 10.28 0.75 25.28
N ARG A 322 9.91 1.32 24.13
CA ARG A 322 10.76 1.51 22.95
C ARG A 322 11.19 2.96 22.77
N GLU A 323 10.24 3.88 22.69
CA GLU A 323 10.48 5.29 22.32
C GLU A 323 11.01 6.14 23.49
N LYS A 324 10.83 5.71 24.74
CA LYS A 324 11.36 6.34 25.95
C LYS A 324 10.89 7.78 26.20
N ILE A 325 9.68 8.16 25.74
CA ILE A 325 9.09 9.48 25.96
C ILE A 325 8.05 9.49 27.08
N ALA A 326 7.66 8.34 27.58
CA ALA A 326 6.77 8.18 28.73
C ALA A 326 7.54 7.59 29.92
N THR A 327 7.11 7.92 31.15
CA THR A 327 7.74 7.45 32.38
C THR A 327 7.27 6.05 32.78
N ASP A 328 6.07 5.65 32.39
CA ASP A 328 5.43 4.37 32.63
C ASP A 328 4.29 4.13 31.64
N HIS A 329 3.59 3.01 31.76
CA HIS A 329 2.47 2.66 30.88
C HIS A 329 1.30 3.65 30.99
N LYS A 330 1.00 4.13 32.22
CA LYS A 330 -0.08 5.11 32.44
C LYS A 330 0.22 6.45 31.76
N ASP A 331 1.47 6.91 31.85
CA ASP A 331 1.91 8.14 31.18
C ASP A 331 1.90 7.98 29.65
N ALA A 332 2.27 6.80 29.12
CA ALA A 332 2.15 6.49 27.70
C ALA A 332 0.71 6.61 27.20
N ILE A 333 -0.25 6.06 27.94
CA ILE A 333 -1.70 6.18 27.64
C ILE A 333 -2.13 7.65 27.62
N ARG A 334 -1.74 8.42 28.64
CA ARG A 334 -2.05 9.85 28.71
C ARG A 334 -1.56 10.62 27.48
N ILE A 335 -0.33 10.36 27.06
CA ILE A 335 0.29 11.02 25.89
C ILE A 335 -0.50 10.69 24.63
N ALA A 336 -0.71 9.41 24.33
CA ALA A 336 -1.34 8.97 23.09
C ALA A 336 -2.81 9.39 22.97
N ILE A 337 -3.59 9.25 24.05
CA ILE A 337 -5.01 9.60 24.02
C ILE A 337 -5.19 11.12 23.86
N ASN A 338 -4.36 11.94 24.53
CA ASN A 338 -4.40 13.39 24.35
C ASN A 338 -3.83 13.84 22.99
N ALA A 339 -3.00 13.05 22.32
CA ALA A 339 -2.55 13.33 20.96
C ALA A 339 -3.66 13.10 19.91
N GLY A 340 -4.68 12.30 20.21
CA GLY A 340 -5.81 12.11 19.30
C GLY A 340 -6.17 10.66 18.99
N VAL A 341 -5.48 9.67 19.57
CA VAL A 341 -5.79 8.24 19.39
C VAL A 341 -7.18 7.91 19.94
N ASP A 342 -8.00 7.17 19.17
CA ASP A 342 -9.36 6.81 19.56
C ASP A 342 -9.48 5.35 20.00
N MET A 343 -8.79 4.44 19.34
CA MET A 343 -8.77 3.01 19.69
C MET A 343 -7.32 2.51 19.84
N SER A 344 -7.07 1.73 20.87
CA SER A 344 -5.75 1.16 21.15
C SER A 344 -5.71 -0.34 20.85
N MET A 345 -4.78 -0.75 19.98
CA MET A 345 -4.44 -2.14 19.74
C MET A 345 -3.55 -2.63 20.89
N ILE A 346 -4.17 -3.22 21.90
CA ILE A 346 -3.52 -3.58 23.18
C ILE A 346 -3.17 -5.08 23.29
N PRO A 347 -3.14 -5.84 22.22
CA PRO A 347 -3.23 -7.33 22.10
C PRO A 347 -3.61 -8.08 23.38
N HIS A 348 -2.79 -7.97 24.42
CA HIS A 348 -2.95 -8.68 25.70
C HIS A 348 -2.91 -7.75 26.93
N GLN A 349 -2.67 -6.44 26.75
CA GLN A 349 -2.47 -5.50 27.86
C GLN A 349 -3.79 -4.84 28.28
N VAL A 350 -4.71 -5.62 28.83
CA VAL A 350 -6.03 -5.11 29.31
C VAL A 350 -5.93 -4.11 30.45
N GLU A 351 -4.77 -3.94 31.07
CA GLU A 351 -4.44 -2.87 32.04
C GLU A 351 -4.63 -1.47 31.45
N PHE A 352 -4.66 -1.33 30.13
CA PHE A 352 -5.03 -0.09 29.46
C PHE A 352 -6.35 0.48 30.01
N CYS A 353 -7.38 -0.36 30.17
CA CYS A 353 -8.69 0.09 30.63
C CYS A 353 -8.70 0.72 32.02
N PRO A 354 -8.27 0.05 33.10
CA PRO A 354 -8.24 0.67 34.42
C PRO A 354 -7.31 1.88 34.49
N LEU A 355 -6.17 1.88 33.81
CA LEU A 355 -5.23 3.01 33.80
C LEU A 355 -5.83 4.24 33.12
N LEU A 356 -6.58 4.07 32.00
CA LEU A 356 -7.26 5.17 31.34
C LEU A 356 -8.42 5.73 32.21
N ILE A 357 -9.19 4.86 32.87
CA ILE A 357 -10.23 5.27 33.82
C ILE A 357 -9.63 6.12 34.97
N GLU A 358 -8.48 5.71 35.50
CA GLU A 358 -7.78 6.51 36.52
C GLU A 358 -7.36 7.87 35.98
N LEU A 359 -6.79 7.95 34.77
CA LEU A 359 -6.39 9.21 34.13
C LEU A 359 -7.57 10.18 33.98
N VAL A 360 -8.74 9.67 33.63
CA VAL A 360 -9.97 10.48 33.56
C VAL A 360 -10.39 10.98 34.95
N LYS A 361 -10.41 10.10 35.96
CA LYS A 361 -10.73 10.47 37.35
C LYS A 361 -9.73 11.48 37.94
N GLU A 362 -8.48 11.45 37.52
CA GLU A 362 -7.44 12.43 37.89
C GLU A 362 -7.49 13.71 37.06
N GLY A 363 -8.37 13.84 36.09
CA GLY A 363 -8.47 15.00 35.19
C GLY A 363 -7.28 15.16 34.21
N LYS A 364 -6.46 14.11 34.00
CA LYS A 364 -5.33 14.12 33.09
C LYS A 364 -5.71 13.78 31.64
N VAL A 365 -6.85 13.15 31.46
CA VAL A 365 -7.58 12.98 30.21
C VAL A 365 -8.99 13.48 30.45
N SER A 366 -9.52 14.33 29.57
CA SER A 366 -10.85 14.89 29.78
C SER A 366 -11.95 13.91 29.37
N GLN A 367 -13.14 14.06 29.97
CA GLN A 367 -14.32 13.27 29.58
C GLN A 367 -14.72 13.54 28.14
N GLU A 368 -14.59 14.79 27.67
CA GLU A 368 -14.88 15.19 26.29
C GLU A 368 -13.98 14.47 25.29
N ARG A 369 -12.68 14.23 25.65
CA ARG A 369 -11.76 13.46 24.79
C ARG A 369 -12.19 11.99 24.67
N ILE A 370 -12.66 11.39 25.76
CA ILE A 370 -13.21 10.04 25.76
C ILE A 370 -14.50 9.99 24.94
N ASP A 371 -15.38 10.97 25.12
CA ASP A 371 -16.65 11.04 24.38
C ASP A 371 -16.44 11.24 22.88
N ASP A 372 -15.44 12.02 22.45
CA ASP A 372 -15.03 12.15 21.06
C ASP A 372 -14.54 10.80 20.49
N ALA A 373 -13.63 10.10 21.19
CA ALA A 373 -13.12 8.80 20.75
C ALA A 373 -14.24 7.77 20.55
N VAL A 374 -15.10 7.64 21.56
CA VAL A 374 -16.21 6.66 21.53
C VAL A 374 -17.25 7.04 20.49
N SER A 375 -17.51 8.34 20.28
CA SER A 375 -18.41 8.80 19.22
C SER A 375 -17.94 8.35 17.84
N ARG A 376 -16.64 8.41 17.55
CA ARG A 376 -16.02 7.95 16.30
C ARG A 376 -16.13 6.43 16.14
N ILE A 377 -15.91 5.68 17.22
CA ILE A 377 -16.05 4.20 17.23
C ILE A 377 -17.50 3.77 17.00
N VAL A 378 -18.45 4.39 17.71
CA VAL A 378 -19.88 4.10 17.59
C VAL A 378 -20.39 4.47 16.19
N ARG A 379 -19.96 5.65 15.68
CA ARG A 379 -20.30 6.08 14.31
C ARG A 379 -19.85 5.06 13.27
N LEU A 380 -18.62 4.54 13.38
CA LEU A 380 -18.11 3.49 12.49
C LEU A 380 -18.98 2.24 12.53
N LYS A 381 -19.38 1.78 13.72
CA LYS A 381 -20.27 0.61 13.87
C LYS A 381 -21.67 0.84 13.26
N LEU A 382 -22.21 2.05 13.40
CA LEU A 382 -23.49 2.43 12.80
C LEU A 382 -23.39 2.50 11.27
N ARG A 383 -22.33 3.14 10.73
CA ARG A 383 -22.10 3.22 9.28
C ARG A 383 -21.94 1.83 8.62
N LEU A 384 -21.38 0.88 9.34
CA LEU A 384 -21.29 -0.53 8.93
C LEU A 384 -22.61 -1.32 9.07
N GLY A 385 -23.67 -0.70 9.63
CA GLY A 385 -24.95 -1.36 9.89
C GLY A 385 -24.85 -2.50 10.91
N LEU A 386 -23.82 -2.50 11.77
CA LEU A 386 -23.59 -3.60 12.72
C LEU A 386 -24.65 -3.65 13.83
N MET A 387 -25.34 -2.54 14.11
CA MET A 387 -26.42 -2.52 15.11
C MET A 387 -27.64 -3.31 14.66
N GLU A 388 -27.96 -3.26 13.37
CA GLU A 388 -29.09 -3.96 12.74
C GLU A 388 -28.69 -5.37 12.27
N ARG A 389 -27.43 -5.52 11.84
CA ARG A 389 -26.86 -6.74 11.25
C ARG A 389 -25.46 -6.99 11.80
N PRO A 390 -25.35 -7.47 13.06
CA PRO A 390 -24.06 -7.74 13.68
C PRO A 390 -23.28 -8.87 13.01
N ASN A 391 -23.98 -9.77 12.29
CA ASN A 391 -23.38 -10.93 11.64
C ASN A 391 -23.77 -11.01 10.16
N THR A 392 -22.87 -11.61 9.36
CA THR A 392 -23.10 -12.07 7.99
C THR A 392 -22.78 -13.56 7.91
N TYR A 393 -23.39 -14.26 6.95
CA TYR A 393 -23.29 -15.71 6.85
C TYR A 393 -22.88 -16.14 5.45
N LEU A 394 -21.95 -17.07 5.33
CA LEU A 394 -21.44 -17.59 4.06
C LEU A 394 -22.53 -17.94 3.04
N ALA A 395 -23.67 -18.44 3.52
CA ALA A 395 -24.80 -18.82 2.66
C ALA A 395 -25.37 -17.66 1.82
N ASP A 396 -25.16 -16.41 2.25
CA ASP A 396 -25.63 -15.20 1.56
C ASP A 396 -24.63 -14.73 0.48
N TYR A 397 -23.49 -15.44 0.30
CA TYR A 397 -22.38 -15.06 -0.59
C TYR A 397 -22.09 -16.15 -1.64
N PRO A 398 -22.98 -16.36 -2.63
CA PRO A 398 -22.85 -17.45 -3.59
C PRO A 398 -21.65 -17.35 -4.54
N LYS A 399 -21.00 -16.18 -4.63
CA LYS A 399 -19.80 -15.97 -5.45
C LYS A 399 -18.49 -16.22 -4.68
N PHE A 400 -18.56 -16.55 -3.39
CA PHE A 400 -17.39 -16.82 -2.55
C PHE A 400 -16.49 -17.89 -3.16
N HIS A 401 -15.18 -17.63 -3.29
CA HIS A 401 -14.18 -18.43 -3.98
C HIS A 401 -14.54 -18.78 -5.44
N GLY A 402 -15.41 -17.99 -6.06
CA GLY A 402 -15.94 -18.23 -7.40
C GLY A 402 -14.91 -18.01 -8.53
N ALA A 403 -15.33 -18.38 -9.74
CA ALA A 403 -14.52 -18.19 -10.95
C ALA A 403 -14.26 -16.70 -11.27
N GLU A 404 -15.20 -15.81 -10.95
CA GLU A 404 -15.09 -14.39 -11.19
C GLU A 404 -13.90 -13.78 -10.42
N ILE A 405 -13.70 -14.16 -9.15
CA ILE A 405 -12.61 -13.65 -8.31
C ILE A 405 -11.27 -14.20 -8.82
N ARG A 406 -11.19 -15.48 -9.20
CA ARG A 406 -9.98 -16.06 -9.81
C ARG A 406 -9.60 -15.35 -11.11
N GLN A 407 -10.58 -15.07 -11.97
CA GLN A 407 -10.35 -14.34 -13.20
C GLN A 407 -9.84 -12.92 -12.91
N ALA A 408 -10.40 -12.22 -11.93
CA ALA A 408 -9.94 -10.89 -11.54
C ALA A 408 -8.51 -10.92 -10.97
N CYS A 409 -8.15 -11.93 -10.17
CA CYS A 409 -6.78 -12.15 -9.71
C CYS A 409 -5.81 -12.36 -10.89
N TYR A 410 -6.22 -13.17 -11.87
CA TYR A 410 -5.45 -13.37 -13.09
C TYR A 410 -5.28 -12.08 -13.90
N ASP A 411 -6.36 -11.32 -14.12
CA ASP A 411 -6.35 -10.08 -14.90
C ASP A 411 -5.44 -9.03 -14.24
N ALA A 412 -5.53 -8.89 -12.91
CA ALA A 412 -4.67 -8.00 -12.13
C ALA A 412 -3.19 -8.39 -12.25
N ALA A 413 -2.86 -9.68 -12.19
CA ALA A 413 -1.51 -10.18 -12.39
C ALA A 413 -1.02 -9.93 -13.82
N ALA A 414 -1.84 -10.24 -14.83
CA ALA A 414 -1.51 -10.09 -16.24
C ALA A 414 -1.23 -8.63 -16.63
N GLU A 415 -1.96 -7.66 -16.05
CA GLU A 415 -1.75 -6.24 -16.31
C GLU A 415 -0.59 -5.63 -15.54
N SER A 416 -0.11 -6.28 -14.47
CA SER A 416 0.97 -5.78 -13.61
C SER A 416 2.35 -6.22 -14.05
N VAL A 417 2.50 -7.43 -14.61
CA VAL A 417 3.82 -7.96 -15.02
C VAL A 417 4.50 -6.99 -15.98
N THR A 418 5.72 -6.61 -15.65
CA THR A 418 6.47 -5.57 -16.35
C THR A 418 7.65 -6.16 -17.14
N LEU A 419 7.67 -5.96 -18.44
CA LEU A 419 8.78 -6.33 -19.31
C LEU A 419 9.86 -5.22 -19.25
N LEU A 420 11.03 -5.52 -18.67
CA LEU A 420 12.10 -4.53 -18.45
C LEU A 420 13.22 -4.61 -19.49
N LYS A 421 13.39 -5.75 -20.14
CA LYS A 421 14.40 -5.99 -21.17
C LYS A 421 13.90 -7.05 -22.15
N ASN A 422 14.16 -6.89 -23.45
CA ASN A 422 13.81 -7.89 -24.48
C ASN A 422 14.74 -7.77 -25.72
N GLU A 423 16.02 -8.11 -25.55
CA GLU A 423 17.00 -8.02 -26.62
C GLU A 423 16.73 -9.04 -27.74
N GLY A 424 16.75 -8.56 -28.96
CA GLY A 424 16.48 -9.36 -30.13
C GLY A 424 15.09 -9.95 -30.22
N ASN A 425 14.13 -9.39 -29.47
CA ASN A 425 12.75 -9.86 -29.36
C ASN A 425 12.68 -11.36 -29.03
N ILE A 426 13.50 -11.80 -28.05
CA ILE A 426 13.51 -13.21 -27.64
C ILE A 426 12.16 -13.66 -27.07
N LEU A 427 11.44 -12.74 -26.41
CA LEU A 427 10.05 -12.92 -26.02
C LEU A 427 9.13 -12.27 -27.06
N PRO A 428 7.95 -12.86 -27.33
CA PRO A 428 7.42 -14.09 -26.76
C PRO A 428 8.06 -15.35 -27.36
N LEU A 429 8.13 -16.44 -26.57
CA LEU A 429 8.62 -17.73 -27.00
C LEU A 429 7.55 -18.48 -27.83
N ALA A 430 8.00 -19.26 -28.80
CA ALA A 430 7.12 -20.25 -29.42
C ALA A 430 6.88 -21.43 -28.46
N ALA A 431 5.68 -22.03 -28.50
CA ALA A 431 5.31 -23.14 -27.61
C ALA A 431 6.22 -24.39 -27.77
N ASN A 432 6.87 -24.55 -28.92
CA ASN A 432 7.80 -25.63 -29.20
C ASN A 432 9.27 -25.34 -28.85
N THR A 433 9.56 -24.19 -28.24
CA THR A 433 10.89 -23.83 -27.73
C THR A 433 11.30 -24.79 -26.62
N LYS A 434 12.49 -25.38 -26.71
CA LYS A 434 13.03 -26.23 -25.64
C LYS A 434 13.57 -25.35 -24.50
N VAL A 435 12.98 -25.43 -23.32
CA VAL A 435 13.35 -24.59 -22.20
C VAL A 435 13.91 -25.39 -21.02
N LEU A 436 14.84 -24.75 -20.28
CA LEU A 436 15.20 -25.08 -18.92
C LEU A 436 14.54 -24.04 -17.99
N VAL A 437 13.88 -24.50 -16.98
CA VAL A 437 13.44 -23.63 -15.82
C VAL A 437 14.41 -23.87 -14.68
N ALA A 438 14.93 -22.79 -14.08
CA ALA A 438 15.87 -22.84 -12.97
C ALA A 438 15.60 -21.70 -11.98
N GLY A 439 16.16 -21.80 -10.77
CA GLY A 439 16.04 -20.78 -9.73
C GLY A 439 15.06 -21.15 -8.61
N PRO A 440 15.21 -20.53 -7.41
CA PRO A 440 14.44 -20.89 -6.23
C PRO A 440 12.96 -20.49 -6.30
N ASN A 441 12.59 -19.53 -7.16
CA ASN A 441 11.21 -19.06 -7.33
C ASN A 441 10.42 -19.88 -8.38
N ALA A 442 11.03 -20.91 -8.98
CA ALA A 442 10.41 -21.64 -10.08
C ALA A 442 9.24 -22.53 -9.64
N ASP A 443 9.38 -23.23 -8.51
CA ASP A 443 8.48 -24.33 -8.11
C ASP A 443 7.95 -24.15 -6.67
N LEU A 444 7.53 -22.93 -6.34
CA LEU A 444 6.95 -22.54 -5.05
C LEU A 444 5.85 -21.49 -5.26
N MET A 445 4.77 -21.60 -4.46
CA MET A 445 3.68 -20.63 -4.46
C MET A 445 3.93 -19.46 -3.50
N ARG A 446 4.59 -19.69 -2.36
CA ARG A 446 4.76 -18.66 -1.34
C ARG A 446 5.55 -17.42 -1.82
N PRO A 447 6.59 -17.52 -2.69
CA PRO A 447 7.22 -16.31 -3.22
C PRO A 447 6.31 -15.51 -4.17
N LEU A 448 5.36 -16.17 -4.83
CA LEU A 448 4.39 -15.50 -5.71
C LEU A 448 3.37 -14.69 -4.91
N CYS A 449 3.00 -15.14 -3.72
CA CYS A 449 2.01 -14.49 -2.87
C CYS A 449 2.63 -13.45 -1.90
N GLY A 450 3.83 -13.72 -1.39
CA GLY A 450 4.50 -12.84 -0.42
C GLY A 450 3.96 -12.96 1.00
N GLY A 451 4.26 -11.97 1.84
CA GLY A 451 3.72 -11.86 3.21
C GLY A 451 2.21 -11.59 3.23
N TRP A 452 1.59 -11.62 4.40
CA TRP A 452 0.15 -11.48 4.57
C TRP A 452 -0.68 -12.46 3.70
N SER A 453 -0.17 -13.70 3.50
CA SER A 453 -0.82 -14.72 2.66
C SER A 453 -1.06 -15.98 3.46
N TYR A 454 -2.28 -16.21 3.94
CA TYR A 454 -2.76 -17.28 4.81
C TYR A 454 -2.03 -17.40 6.16
N SER A 455 -0.97 -16.65 6.34
CA SER A 455 -0.22 -16.43 7.57
C SER A 455 0.52 -15.10 7.46
N TRP A 456 0.93 -14.53 8.61
CA TRP A 456 1.63 -13.25 8.64
C TRP A 456 2.86 -13.21 7.72
N GLN A 457 3.73 -14.25 7.75
CA GLN A 457 4.93 -14.29 6.93
C GLN A 457 4.73 -14.89 5.53
N GLY A 458 3.51 -15.34 5.18
CA GLY A 458 3.23 -16.03 3.92
C GLY A 458 3.83 -17.45 3.84
N ASP A 459 4.41 -17.93 4.91
CA ASP A 459 5.10 -19.24 4.99
C ASP A 459 4.15 -20.44 5.00
N ALA A 460 2.84 -20.20 5.15
CA ALA A 460 1.82 -21.24 5.09
C ALA A 460 1.29 -21.51 3.66
N VAL A 461 1.59 -20.67 2.68
CA VAL A 461 1.00 -20.72 1.33
C VAL A 461 1.14 -22.11 0.68
N ASP A 462 2.36 -22.65 0.59
CA ASP A 462 2.59 -23.96 -0.07
C ASP A 462 1.85 -25.11 0.63
N ARG A 463 1.55 -24.97 1.91
CA ARG A 463 0.78 -25.94 2.70
C ARG A 463 -0.73 -25.78 2.53
N VAL A 464 -1.20 -24.52 2.41
CA VAL A 464 -2.63 -24.20 2.19
C VAL A 464 -3.06 -24.51 0.75
N LEU A 465 -2.14 -24.29 -0.20
CA LEU A 465 -2.35 -24.53 -1.63
C LEU A 465 -1.38 -25.61 -2.16
N PRO A 466 -1.50 -26.86 -1.72
CA PRO A 466 -0.58 -27.92 -2.16
C PRO A 466 -0.68 -28.23 -3.66
N ASP A 467 -1.83 -27.94 -4.28
CA ASP A 467 -2.09 -28.11 -5.71
C ASP A 467 -2.06 -26.77 -6.46
N GLY A 468 -1.47 -25.72 -5.85
CA GLY A 468 -1.31 -24.41 -6.48
C GLY A 468 -0.41 -24.46 -7.71
N VAL A 469 -0.75 -23.70 -8.74
CA VAL A 469 0.00 -23.67 -9.99
C VAL A 469 1.26 -22.83 -9.84
N THR A 470 2.43 -23.47 -9.83
CA THR A 470 3.74 -22.80 -9.76
C THR A 470 4.16 -22.23 -11.13
N LEU A 471 5.19 -21.38 -11.16
CA LEU A 471 5.76 -20.92 -12.46
C LEU A 471 6.19 -22.09 -13.33
N LEU A 472 6.80 -23.12 -12.74
CA LEU A 472 7.20 -24.33 -13.43
C LEU A 472 6.01 -25.06 -14.07
N ASP A 473 4.91 -25.20 -13.32
CA ASP A 473 3.69 -25.86 -13.81
C ASP A 473 3.03 -25.06 -14.93
N ALA A 474 2.89 -23.74 -14.74
CA ALA A 474 2.33 -22.86 -15.77
C ALA A 474 3.15 -22.88 -17.06
N ILE A 475 4.48 -22.88 -16.97
CA ILE A 475 5.37 -23.00 -18.12
C ILE A 475 5.20 -24.38 -18.81
N ARG A 476 5.10 -25.47 -18.04
CA ARG A 476 4.83 -26.81 -18.58
C ARG A 476 3.50 -26.88 -19.32
N ASN A 477 2.46 -26.27 -18.75
CA ASN A 477 1.11 -26.24 -19.33
C ASN A 477 1.05 -25.45 -20.67
N ASN A 478 1.95 -24.50 -20.85
CA ASN A 478 2.05 -23.68 -22.08
C ASN A 478 3.02 -24.21 -23.13
N SER A 479 3.90 -25.17 -22.78
CA SER A 479 4.90 -25.72 -23.67
C SER A 479 4.40 -27.01 -24.37
N THR A 480 4.73 -27.15 -25.67
CA THR A 480 4.52 -28.41 -26.41
C THR A 480 5.74 -29.33 -26.39
N THR A 481 6.82 -28.91 -25.70
CA THR A 481 8.05 -29.70 -25.55
C THR A 481 8.22 -30.13 -24.08
N ASN A 482 9.16 -31.08 -23.87
CA ASN A 482 9.53 -31.45 -22.52
C ASN A 482 10.32 -30.31 -21.85
N VAL A 483 9.73 -29.66 -20.84
CA VAL A 483 10.36 -28.63 -20.02
C VAL A 483 11.34 -29.30 -19.05
N ARG A 484 12.62 -28.94 -19.13
CA ARG A 484 13.62 -29.37 -18.15
C ARG A 484 13.53 -28.48 -16.90
N TYR A 485 13.81 -29.08 -15.77
CA TYR A 485 13.87 -28.37 -14.48
C TYR A 485 15.13 -28.74 -13.69
N ALA A 486 15.80 -27.76 -13.18
CA ALA A 486 16.87 -27.89 -12.20
C ALA A 486 16.96 -26.59 -11.39
N ALA A 487 16.56 -26.61 -10.15
CA ALA A 487 16.51 -25.42 -9.31
C ALA A 487 17.87 -24.70 -9.21
N GLY A 488 18.95 -25.45 -9.00
CA GLY A 488 20.31 -24.94 -8.80
C GLY A 488 20.51 -24.29 -7.43
N VAL A 489 19.49 -23.64 -6.90
CA VAL A 489 19.40 -23.06 -5.55
C VAL A 489 17.95 -23.22 -5.08
N GLU A 490 17.73 -23.56 -3.82
CA GLU A 490 16.41 -23.69 -3.23
C GLU A 490 16.28 -22.86 -1.94
N TYR A 491 15.10 -22.32 -1.65
CA TYR A 491 14.82 -21.70 -0.36
C TYR A 491 14.56 -22.75 0.72
N LEU A 492 15.13 -22.49 1.90
CA LEU A 492 14.73 -23.18 3.11
C LEU A 492 13.52 -22.47 3.73
N ASN A 493 12.52 -23.24 4.17
CA ASN A 493 11.39 -22.62 4.89
C ASN A 493 11.83 -22.31 6.35
N ASN A 494 12.39 -21.12 6.53
CA ASN A 494 12.93 -20.64 7.81
C ASN A 494 12.32 -19.29 8.19
N ARG A 495 11.35 -19.28 9.11
CA ARG A 495 10.68 -18.05 9.59
C ARG A 495 11.61 -17.00 10.20
N ARG A 496 12.81 -17.37 10.64
CA ARG A 496 13.78 -16.44 11.25
C ARG A 496 14.73 -15.82 10.22
N ASN A 497 14.80 -16.41 9.05
CA ASN A 497 15.67 -15.93 7.96
C ASN A 497 15.02 -16.31 6.62
N PHE A 498 14.27 -15.39 6.04
CA PHE A 498 13.60 -15.62 4.75
C PHE A 498 14.60 -15.82 3.60
N GLU A 499 15.81 -15.28 3.71
CA GLU A 499 16.88 -15.43 2.72
C GLU A 499 17.63 -16.79 2.83
N ALA A 500 17.25 -17.66 3.79
CA ALA A 500 17.94 -18.93 3.96
C ALA A 500 17.78 -19.82 2.74
N GLU A 501 18.91 -20.23 2.15
CA GLU A 501 19.01 -21.08 0.99
C GLU A 501 19.73 -22.40 1.31
N GLY A 502 19.41 -23.46 0.54
CA GLY A 502 20.01 -24.77 0.66
C GLY A 502 19.94 -25.54 -0.64
N ASN A 503 20.33 -26.81 -0.63
CA ASN A 503 20.32 -27.71 -1.80
C ASN A 503 20.97 -27.05 -3.04
N ILE A 504 22.16 -26.43 -2.85
CA ILE A 504 22.84 -25.66 -3.88
C ILE A 504 23.55 -26.63 -4.82
N ASP A 505 23.03 -26.79 -6.04
CA ASP A 505 23.63 -27.59 -7.13
C ASP A 505 23.59 -26.83 -8.47
N ILE A 506 24.41 -25.78 -8.56
CA ILE A 506 24.55 -24.96 -9.77
C ILE A 506 25.02 -25.81 -10.97
N GLN A 507 25.85 -26.83 -10.72
CA GLN A 507 26.36 -27.70 -11.77
C GLN A 507 25.25 -28.57 -12.44
N ALA A 508 24.30 -29.04 -11.67
CA ALA A 508 23.12 -29.71 -12.19
C ALA A 508 22.33 -28.81 -13.16
N ALA A 509 22.12 -27.53 -12.79
CA ALA A 509 21.45 -26.56 -13.66
C ALA A 509 22.24 -26.29 -14.94
N VAL A 510 23.56 -26.15 -14.89
CA VAL A 510 24.44 -26.01 -16.07
C VAL A 510 24.38 -27.23 -16.95
N GLN A 511 24.35 -28.47 -16.42
CA GLN A 511 24.20 -29.70 -17.19
C GLN A 511 22.82 -29.80 -17.84
N ALA A 512 21.74 -29.41 -17.12
CA ALA A 512 20.40 -29.40 -17.65
C ALA A 512 20.21 -28.38 -18.80
N ALA A 513 21.03 -27.34 -18.86
CA ALA A 513 21.06 -26.36 -19.94
C ALA A 513 21.54 -26.93 -21.29
N LYS A 514 22.19 -28.12 -21.33
CA LYS A 514 22.63 -28.73 -22.57
C LYS A 514 21.42 -29.16 -23.41
N GLY A 515 21.37 -28.72 -24.67
CA GLY A 515 20.31 -29.11 -25.61
C GLY A 515 18.97 -28.40 -25.46
N VAL A 516 18.87 -27.36 -24.62
CA VAL A 516 17.74 -26.42 -24.62
C VAL A 516 18.04 -25.20 -25.50
N ASP A 517 17.01 -24.47 -25.90
CA ASP A 517 17.12 -23.27 -26.73
C ASP A 517 17.22 -22.01 -25.86
N VAL A 518 16.47 -21.94 -24.74
CA VAL A 518 16.35 -20.80 -23.83
C VAL A 518 16.33 -21.31 -22.39
N MET A 519 16.86 -20.53 -21.48
CA MET A 519 16.76 -20.74 -20.02
C MET A 519 15.84 -19.69 -19.40
N LEU A 520 14.83 -20.15 -18.68
CA LEU A 520 13.95 -19.33 -17.85
C LEU A 520 14.47 -19.37 -16.41
N LEU A 521 15.08 -18.29 -15.97
CA LEU A 521 15.75 -18.19 -14.66
C LEU A 521 14.86 -17.41 -13.69
N CYS A 522 14.25 -18.11 -12.74
CA CYS A 522 13.32 -17.57 -11.75
C CYS A 522 14.08 -17.20 -10.47
N LEU A 523 14.41 -15.94 -10.30
CA LEU A 523 15.13 -15.42 -9.15
C LEU A 523 14.28 -14.39 -8.40
N GLY A 524 14.68 -14.08 -7.16
CA GLY A 524 14.06 -13.03 -6.38
C GLY A 524 14.15 -13.25 -4.89
N GLU A 525 13.04 -13.03 -4.22
CA GLU A 525 12.91 -13.16 -2.76
C GLU A 525 11.94 -14.28 -2.38
N ASN A 526 12.15 -14.86 -1.20
CA ASN A 526 11.15 -15.70 -0.54
C ASN A 526 10.09 -14.81 0.13
N SER A 527 9.00 -15.40 0.64
CA SER A 527 7.98 -14.66 1.40
C SER A 527 8.52 -14.13 2.73
N TYR A 528 8.16 -12.92 3.08
CA TYR A 528 8.45 -12.25 4.35
C TYR A 528 7.46 -11.11 4.59
N CYS A 529 7.39 -10.62 5.82
CA CYS A 529 6.63 -9.46 6.20
C CYS A 529 7.33 -8.70 7.34
N GLU A 530 7.24 -7.37 7.36
CA GLU A 530 7.68 -6.48 8.45
C GLU A 530 9.16 -6.68 8.88
N THR A 531 9.46 -6.56 10.18
CA THR A 531 10.80 -6.69 10.77
C THR A 531 11.54 -7.97 10.36
N PRO A 532 10.91 -9.18 10.28
CA PRO A 532 11.58 -10.35 9.74
C PRO A 532 12.11 -10.21 8.30
N GLY A 533 11.56 -9.29 7.52
CA GLY A 533 12.02 -8.95 6.17
C GLY A 533 13.16 -7.93 6.10
N ASN A 534 13.70 -7.47 7.23
CA ASN A 534 14.84 -6.56 7.25
C ASN A 534 16.07 -7.20 6.63
N ILE A 535 16.80 -6.42 5.82
CA ILE A 535 18.04 -6.83 5.15
C ILE A 535 19.20 -5.88 5.50
N THR A 536 20.41 -6.36 5.32
CA THR A 536 21.64 -5.58 5.47
C THR A 536 22.36 -5.34 4.14
N ASP A 537 22.02 -6.11 3.11
CA ASP A 537 22.57 -5.99 1.76
C ASP A 537 21.43 -5.94 0.74
N MET A 538 21.46 -4.94 -0.12
CA MET A 538 20.47 -4.79 -1.19
C MET A 538 20.71 -5.75 -2.37
N ALA A 539 21.88 -6.37 -2.47
CA ALA A 539 22.13 -7.33 -3.54
C ALA A 539 21.27 -8.58 -3.38
N ILE A 540 20.81 -9.14 -4.50
CA ILE A 540 20.22 -10.48 -4.48
C ILE A 540 21.23 -11.51 -3.97
N SER A 541 20.80 -12.62 -3.40
CA SER A 541 21.69 -13.56 -2.70
C SER A 541 22.91 -13.97 -3.53
N PRO A 542 24.07 -14.19 -2.89
CA PRO A 542 25.28 -14.63 -3.59
C PRO A 542 25.10 -15.94 -4.38
N ASN A 543 24.27 -16.89 -3.88
CA ASN A 543 24.03 -18.15 -4.57
C ASN A 543 23.18 -17.94 -5.84
N GLN A 544 22.16 -17.09 -5.79
CA GLN A 544 21.36 -16.72 -6.97
C GLN A 544 22.20 -15.98 -7.99
N GLN A 545 23.09 -15.07 -7.56
CA GLN A 545 24.06 -14.41 -8.47
C GLN A 545 25.00 -15.42 -9.12
N ALA A 546 25.51 -16.41 -8.37
CA ALA A 546 26.38 -17.45 -8.87
C ALA A 546 25.68 -18.34 -9.90
N LEU A 547 24.41 -18.71 -9.64
CA LEU A 547 23.57 -19.46 -10.58
C LEU A 547 23.37 -18.67 -11.87
N ALA A 548 22.97 -17.38 -11.77
CA ALA A 548 22.79 -16.53 -12.94
C ALA A 548 24.06 -16.44 -13.80
N LYS A 549 25.22 -16.12 -13.19
CA LYS A 549 26.50 -16.03 -13.90
C LYS A 549 26.91 -17.35 -14.55
N ALA A 550 26.69 -18.49 -13.88
CA ALA A 550 27.00 -19.81 -14.42
C ALA A 550 26.13 -20.16 -15.64
N LEU A 551 24.84 -19.86 -15.62
CA LEU A 551 23.92 -20.06 -16.73
C LEU A 551 24.23 -19.13 -17.91
N ILE A 552 24.51 -17.85 -17.66
CA ILE A 552 24.96 -16.89 -18.69
C ILE A 552 26.24 -17.34 -19.36
N ALA A 553 27.19 -17.88 -18.60
CA ALA A 553 28.47 -18.40 -19.12
C ALA A 553 28.32 -19.60 -20.07
N THR A 554 27.16 -20.27 -20.11
CA THR A 554 26.86 -21.31 -21.10
C THR A 554 26.75 -20.78 -22.53
N GLY A 555 26.61 -19.47 -22.71
CA GLY A 555 26.39 -18.79 -23.98
C GLY A 555 24.98 -18.94 -24.58
N LYS A 556 24.07 -19.59 -23.86
CA LYS A 556 22.66 -19.71 -24.27
C LYS A 556 21.84 -18.51 -23.77
N PRO A 557 20.77 -18.11 -24.47
CA PRO A 557 19.89 -17.05 -24.03
C PRO A 557 19.27 -17.34 -22.66
N VAL A 558 19.32 -16.36 -21.77
CA VAL A 558 18.68 -16.38 -20.46
C VAL A 558 17.57 -15.33 -20.45
N VAL A 559 16.36 -15.73 -20.06
CA VAL A 559 15.23 -14.88 -19.70
C VAL A 559 15.13 -14.89 -18.18
N LEU A 560 15.33 -13.74 -17.57
CA LEU A 560 15.23 -13.56 -16.13
C LEU A 560 13.77 -13.24 -15.77
N ILE A 561 13.22 -14.02 -14.85
CA ILE A 561 11.92 -13.80 -14.22
C ILE A 561 12.21 -13.38 -12.80
N LEU A 562 12.03 -12.07 -12.52
CA LEU A 562 12.24 -11.50 -11.19
C LEU A 562 10.94 -11.53 -10.40
N ASN A 563 10.91 -12.31 -9.32
CA ASN A 563 9.80 -12.39 -8.38
C ASN A 563 10.29 -11.90 -7.01
N GLU A 564 10.10 -10.62 -6.75
CA GLU A 564 10.63 -9.93 -5.57
C GLU A 564 9.72 -8.78 -5.17
N GLY A 565 9.61 -8.52 -3.86
CA GLY A 565 8.75 -7.48 -3.32
C GLY A 565 9.37 -6.09 -3.34
N ARG A 566 10.70 -6.01 -3.48
CA ARG A 566 11.48 -4.76 -3.57
C ARG A 566 12.61 -4.92 -4.57
N GLY A 567 13.03 -3.82 -5.19
CA GLY A 567 14.09 -3.86 -6.18
C GLY A 567 15.43 -4.25 -5.56
N ARG A 568 15.87 -5.51 -5.75
CA ARG A 568 17.19 -6.00 -5.33
C ARG A 568 18.25 -5.64 -6.37
N ILE A 569 19.48 -5.39 -5.93
CA ILE A 569 20.58 -5.05 -6.84
C ILE A 569 21.01 -6.27 -7.63
N ILE A 570 20.89 -6.21 -8.96
CA ILE A 570 21.20 -7.26 -9.91
C ILE A 570 22.25 -6.83 -10.97
N SER A 571 22.83 -5.66 -10.81
CA SER A 571 23.79 -5.06 -11.78
C SER A 571 24.98 -5.96 -12.09
N SER A 572 25.33 -6.92 -11.20
CA SER A 572 26.46 -7.83 -11.39
C SER A 572 26.28 -8.88 -12.49
N PHE A 573 25.05 -9.06 -13.01
CA PHE A 573 24.74 -10.08 -14.03
C PHE A 573 23.67 -9.69 -15.04
N VAL A 574 22.84 -8.68 -14.79
CA VAL A 574 21.67 -8.35 -15.61
C VAL A 574 22.01 -7.97 -17.05
N ASP A 575 23.19 -7.44 -17.30
CA ASP A 575 23.65 -7.10 -18.66
C ASP A 575 23.84 -8.37 -19.52
N GLY A 576 24.10 -9.54 -18.92
CA GLY A 576 24.27 -10.82 -19.59
C GLY A 576 22.99 -11.56 -19.95
N VAL A 577 21.81 -11.15 -19.44
CA VAL A 577 20.53 -11.79 -19.78
C VAL A 577 19.89 -11.13 -21.00
N LYS A 578 19.06 -11.88 -21.75
CA LYS A 578 18.41 -11.41 -22.99
C LYS A 578 17.05 -10.75 -22.75
N ALA A 579 16.32 -11.17 -21.74
CA ALA A 579 15.08 -10.53 -21.34
C ALA A 579 14.92 -10.53 -19.83
N VAL A 580 14.14 -9.57 -19.31
CA VAL A 580 13.78 -9.45 -17.90
C VAL A 580 12.29 -9.19 -17.79
N LEU A 581 11.58 -10.08 -17.13
CA LEU A 581 10.20 -9.92 -16.68
C LEU A 581 10.21 -9.70 -15.17
N HIS A 582 9.67 -8.58 -14.71
CA HIS A 582 9.46 -8.30 -13.30
C HIS A 582 8.03 -8.64 -12.94
N THR A 583 7.84 -9.64 -12.10
CA THR A 583 6.53 -10.15 -11.71
C THR A 583 6.05 -9.56 -10.40
N TYR A 584 6.94 -8.91 -9.65
CA TYR A 584 6.72 -8.51 -8.27
C TYR A 584 6.18 -9.71 -7.46
N LEU A 585 4.99 -9.58 -6.82
CA LEU A 585 4.31 -10.62 -6.05
C LEU A 585 2.91 -10.84 -6.65
N PRO A 586 2.77 -11.67 -7.71
CA PRO A 586 1.60 -11.67 -8.58
C PRO A 586 0.39 -12.46 -8.05
N GLY A 587 0.44 -13.00 -6.82
CA GLY A 587 -0.67 -13.71 -6.20
C GLY A 587 -0.92 -15.13 -6.72
N THR A 588 -2.07 -15.71 -6.37
CA THR A 588 -2.36 -17.14 -6.61
C THR A 588 -2.53 -17.50 -8.08
N GLU A 589 -3.02 -16.59 -8.91
CA GLU A 589 -3.22 -16.81 -10.36
C GLU A 589 -2.05 -16.25 -11.19
N GLY A 590 -1.04 -15.69 -10.51
CA GLY A 590 0.07 -14.98 -11.15
C GLY A 590 0.96 -15.86 -12.03
N ALA A 591 1.20 -17.10 -11.65
CA ALA A 591 2.03 -18.02 -12.43
C ALA A 591 1.50 -18.23 -13.86
N GLN A 592 0.18 -18.40 -14.00
CA GLN A 592 -0.46 -18.57 -15.32
C GLN A 592 -0.36 -17.28 -16.13
N ALA A 593 -0.57 -16.11 -15.52
CA ALA A 593 -0.43 -14.82 -16.19
C ALA A 593 0.99 -14.59 -16.71
N VAL A 594 2.02 -14.91 -15.92
CA VAL A 594 3.43 -14.82 -16.31
C VAL A 594 3.75 -15.76 -17.48
N ALA A 595 3.28 -17.01 -17.42
CA ALA A 595 3.49 -17.97 -18.50
C ALA A 595 2.79 -17.53 -19.80
N ASP A 596 1.57 -17.00 -19.73
CA ASP A 596 0.83 -16.51 -20.89
C ASP A 596 1.53 -15.29 -21.54
N ILE A 597 2.20 -14.44 -20.74
CA ILE A 597 3.07 -13.39 -21.27
C ILE A 597 4.29 -14.00 -21.95
N ILE A 598 5.01 -14.94 -21.32
CA ILE A 598 6.21 -15.58 -21.89
C ILE A 598 5.90 -16.18 -23.26
N TYR A 599 4.74 -16.82 -23.43
CA TYR A 599 4.33 -17.45 -24.68
C TYR A 599 3.46 -16.55 -25.58
N GLY A 600 3.31 -15.28 -25.24
CA GLY A 600 2.67 -14.27 -26.08
C GLY A 600 1.16 -14.37 -26.24
N LYS A 601 0.47 -15.08 -25.37
CA LYS A 601 -1.01 -15.05 -25.27
C LYS A 601 -1.49 -13.71 -24.72
N VAL A 602 -0.73 -13.13 -23.78
CA VAL A 602 -0.92 -11.81 -23.20
C VAL A 602 0.24 -10.91 -23.62
N ASN A 603 -0.06 -9.67 -23.97
CA ASN A 603 0.95 -8.64 -24.24
C ASN A 603 1.29 -7.92 -22.93
N PRO A 604 2.56 -7.86 -22.50
CA PRO A 604 2.93 -7.17 -21.27
C PRO A 604 2.56 -5.69 -21.33
N SER A 605 1.97 -5.17 -20.26
CA SER A 605 1.50 -3.79 -20.20
C SER A 605 1.77 -3.12 -18.85
N GLY A 606 2.39 -3.82 -17.90
CA GLY A 606 2.83 -3.27 -16.64
C GLY A 606 3.94 -2.24 -16.80
N ARG A 607 4.03 -1.30 -15.85
CA ARG A 607 5.09 -0.31 -15.75
C ARG A 607 5.59 -0.23 -14.32
N LEU A 608 6.90 0.05 -14.14
CA LEU A 608 7.50 0.18 -12.82
C LEU A 608 6.82 1.27 -11.99
N PRO A 609 6.27 0.95 -10.82
CA PRO A 609 5.69 1.94 -9.92
C PRO A 609 6.73 2.57 -8.98
N TYR A 610 7.99 2.24 -9.15
CA TYR A 610 9.14 2.80 -8.43
C TYR A 610 10.39 2.78 -9.30
N THR A 611 11.38 3.59 -8.93
CA THR A 611 12.70 3.59 -9.56
C THR A 611 13.49 2.36 -9.12
N TYR A 612 13.87 1.51 -10.07
CA TYR A 612 14.69 0.32 -9.81
C TYR A 612 16.16 0.72 -9.70
N GLN A 613 16.76 0.57 -8.53
CA GLN A 613 18.10 0.99 -8.23
C GLN A 613 19.16 0.11 -8.92
N ARG A 614 20.25 0.73 -9.39
CA ARG A 614 21.39 0.02 -9.99
C ARG A 614 22.49 -0.30 -8.97
N TYR A 615 22.70 0.58 -8.00
CA TYR A 615 23.76 0.49 -6.99
C TYR A 615 23.22 0.77 -5.59
N PRO A 616 23.78 0.15 -4.55
CA PRO A 616 23.21 0.26 -3.19
C PRO A 616 23.39 1.64 -2.54
N HIS A 617 24.32 2.48 -3.02
CA HIS A 617 24.61 3.80 -2.45
C HIS A 617 24.29 4.97 -3.40
N ALA A 618 23.86 4.68 -4.62
CA ALA A 618 23.40 5.67 -5.60
C ALA A 618 21.91 5.50 -5.79
N MET A 619 21.15 5.89 -4.77
CA MET A 619 19.69 5.72 -4.71
C MET A 619 18.99 7.06 -4.94
N THR A 620 17.99 7.07 -5.79
CA THR A 620 17.15 8.23 -6.09
C THR A 620 15.72 7.79 -6.39
N THR A 621 14.81 8.75 -6.48
CA THR A 621 13.44 8.56 -6.99
C THR A 621 13.27 9.31 -8.30
N TYR A 622 12.21 9.03 -9.04
CA TYR A 622 11.99 9.67 -10.36
C TYR A 622 11.74 11.18 -10.24
N ASP A 623 11.19 11.63 -9.10
CA ASP A 623 10.88 13.02 -8.76
C ASP A 623 12.01 13.71 -7.96
N HIS A 624 13.25 13.24 -8.16
CA HIS A 624 14.44 13.82 -7.54
C HIS A 624 14.59 15.30 -7.90
N LYS A 625 15.48 15.99 -7.21
CA LYS A 625 15.78 17.40 -7.52
C LYS A 625 16.69 17.49 -8.74
N VAL A 626 16.49 18.52 -9.57
CA VAL A 626 17.25 18.70 -10.82
C VAL A 626 18.78 18.72 -10.63
N SER A 627 19.26 19.10 -9.44
CA SER A 627 20.67 19.06 -9.09
C SER A 627 21.30 17.66 -9.04
N GLU A 628 20.49 16.59 -8.95
CA GLU A 628 20.97 15.20 -9.00
C GLU A 628 21.25 14.71 -10.44
N GLN A 629 21.03 15.55 -11.45
CA GLN A 629 21.23 15.23 -12.87
C GLN A 629 22.37 16.06 -13.51
N VAL A 630 23.22 16.70 -12.72
CA VAL A 630 24.37 17.45 -13.25
C VAL A 630 25.42 16.47 -13.78
N GLU A 631 25.60 16.44 -15.10
CA GLU A 631 26.49 15.47 -15.76
C GLU A 631 27.96 15.77 -15.52
N THR A 632 28.37 17.03 -15.64
CA THR A 632 29.75 17.45 -15.44
C THR A 632 29.85 18.81 -14.75
N MET A 633 30.91 19.04 -14.00
CA MET A 633 31.29 20.37 -13.50
C MET A 633 32.35 20.94 -14.41
N GLU A 634 31.96 21.96 -15.20
CA GLU A 634 32.88 22.60 -16.16
C GLU A 634 34.09 23.25 -15.45
N GLY A 635 35.27 22.97 -15.95
CA GLY A 635 36.53 23.66 -15.62
C GLY A 635 37.30 23.16 -14.40
N ALA A 636 36.80 22.22 -13.59
CA ALA A 636 37.53 21.74 -12.41
C ALA A 636 37.95 20.26 -12.51
N TYR A 637 37.01 19.37 -12.75
CA TYR A 637 37.19 17.92 -12.81
C TYR A 637 36.22 17.30 -13.81
N ASP A 638 36.66 16.29 -14.50
CA ASP A 638 35.83 15.49 -15.38
C ASP A 638 35.15 14.41 -14.54
N TYR A 639 34.02 14.73 -13.92
CA TYR A 639 33.19 13.78 -13.18
C TYR A 639 31.70 13.89 -13.53
N ASN A 640 31.01 12.77 -13.41
CA ASN A 640 29.59 12.67 -13.66
C ASN A 640 28.84 12.55 -12.32
N ALA A 641 27.95 13.49 -12.03
CA ALA A 641 27.10 13.51 -10.83
C ALA A 641 25.73 12.88 -11.06
N VAL A 642 25.43 12.38 -12.26
CA VAL A 642 24.13 11.71 -12.55
C VAL A 642 24.02 10.40 -11.78
N VAL A 643 22.94 10.25 -11.02
CA VAL A 643 22.62 9.00 -10.35
C VAL A 643 22.11 7.99 -11.38
N SER A 644 22.89 6.94 -11.63
CA SER A 644 22.54 5.90 -12.58
C SER A 644 21.58 4.89 -11.96
N VAL A 645 20.37 4.78 -12.52
CA VAL A 645 19.35 3.78 -12.14
C VAL A 645 19.34 2.59 -13.10
N GLN A 646 18.85 1.44 -12.67
CA GLN A 646 18.71 0.28 -13.54
C GLN A 646 17.54 0.49 -14.51
N TRP A 647 16.37 0.90 -13.99
CA TRP A 647 15.19 1.31 -14.74
C TRP A 647 14.43 2.39 -13.98
N ALA A 648 13.93 3.36 -14.71
CA ALA A 648 13.20 4.49 -14.13
C ALA A 648 11.74 4.13 -13.81
N PHE A 649 11.13 4.87 -12.89
CA PHE A 649 9.68 4.88 -12.68
C PHE A 649 8.92 5.07 -14.00
N GLY A 650 7.83 4.35 -14.17
CA GLY A 650 7.00 4.39 -15.39
C GLY A 650 7.59 3.61 -16.57
N TYR A 651 8.80 3.02 -16.44
CA TYR A 651 9.41 2.21 -17.48
C TYR A 651 8.72 0.85 -17.60
N GLY A 652 8.52 0.41 -18.84
CA GLY A 652 8.00 -0.90 -19.18
C GLY A 652 7.91 -1.03 -20.70
N LEU A 653 8.26 -2.23 -21.21
CA LEU A 653 8.22 -2.58 -22.62
C LEU A 653 6.93 -3.33 -22.94
N SER A 654 6.59 -3.35 -24.22
CA SER A 654 5.50 -4.14 -24.79
C SER A 654 6.00 -4.93 -26.01
N TYR A 655 5.33 -6.03 -26.38
CA TYR A 655 5.60 -6.71 -27.66
C TYR A 655 5.13 -5.89 -28.86
N THR A 656 4.37 -4.83 -28.61
CA THR A 656 3.81 -3.93 -29.59
C THR A 656 4.41 -2.54 -29.41
N PRO A 657 5.04 -1.93 -30.43
CA PRO A 657 5.55 -0.58 -30.34
C PRO A 657 4.41 0.45 -30.37
N PHE A 658 4.55 1.50 -29.59
CA PHE A 658 3.65 2.66 -29.59
C PHE A 658 4.38 3.91 -30.04
N GLU A 659 3.68 4.77 -30.78
CA GLU A 659 4.17 6.06 -31.24
C GLU A 659 3.31 7.17 -30.67
N TYR A 660 3.97 8.18 -30.12
CA TYR A 660 3.32 9.38 -29.58
C TYR A 660 3.53 10.57 -30.52
N SER A 661 2.51 11.40 -30.67
CA SER A 661 2.57 12.57 -31.52
C SER A 661 1.59 13.66 -31.04
N ASN A 662 1.79 14.88 -31.51
CA ASN A 662 0.84 15.99 -31.37
C ASN A 662 0.43 16.27 -29.89
N LEU A 663 1.41 16.27 -28.95
CA LEU A 663 1.16 16.74 -27.59
C LEU A 663 0.83 18.23 -27.61
N ARG A 664 -0.31 18.60 -27.03
CA ARG A 664 -0.81 19.98 -27.06
C ARG A 664 -1.65 20.32 -25.85
N VAL A 665 -1.70 21.59 -25.49
CA VAL A 665 -2.70 22.18 -24.61
C VAL A 665 -3.89 22.60 -25.46
N VAL A 666 -5.11 22.17 -25.08
CA VAL A 666 -6.30 22.31 -25.98
C VAL A 666 -6.83 23.74 -26.03
N GLU A 667 -6.86 24.46 -24.90
CA GLU A 667 -7.53 25.76 -24.77
C GLU A 667 -6.56 26.95 -24.61
N GLY A 668 -5.28 26.76 -24.96
CA GLY A 668 -4.24 27.79 -24.81
C GLY A 668 -3.26 27.45 -23.67
N ALA A 669 -2.06 28.00 -23.76
CA ALA A 669 -0.96 27.66 -22.89
C ALA A 669 -0.89 28.49 -21.58
N GLU A 670 -1.76 29.47 -21.41
CA GLU A 670 -1.81 30.37 -20.24
C GLU A 670 -2.92 29.93 -19.28
N PHE A 671 -2.63 29.95 -17.99
CA PHE A 671 -3.58 29.58 -16.93
C PHE A 671 -3.32 30.35 -15.62
N LYS A 672 -4.25 30.29 -14.68
CA LYS A 672 -4.16 30.79 -13.31
C LYS A 672 -4.97 29.91 -12.38
N SER A 673 -4.92 30.17 -11.08
CA SER A 673 -5.75 29.46 -10.10
C SER A 673 -7.25 29.54 -10.46
N GLY A 674 -7.95 28.44 -10.31
CA GLY A 674 -9.36 28.24 -10.67
C GLY A 674 -9.59 27.79 -12.11
N ASP A 675 -8.54 27.75 -12.96
CA ASP A 675 -8.68 27.29 -14.34
C ASP A 675 -8.55 25.74 -14.42
N THR A 676 -9.21 25.17 -15.42
CA THR A 676 -9.04 23.78 -15.84
C THR A 676 -8.09 23.75 -17.04
N ILE A 677 -7.08 22.88 -16.96
CA ILE A 677 -6.06 22.69 -18.00
C ILE A 677 -6.36 21.40 -18.73
N ARG A 678 -6.61 21.46 -20.05
CA ARG A 678 -6.80 20.27 -20.87
C ARG A 678 -5.61 20.04 -21.79
N ILE A 679 -5.09 18.79 -21.72
CA ILE A 679 -3.90 18.34 -22.44
C ILE A 679 -4.32 17.15 -23.29
N ALA A 680 -3.91 17.14 -24.57
CA ALA A 680 -4.18 16.04 -25.48
C ALA A 680 -2.89 15.53 -26.14
N VAL A 681 -2.81 14.21 -26.36
CA VAL A 681 -1.73 13.56 -27.08
C VAL A 681 -2.30 12.46 -27.98
N ASP A 682 -1.77 12.32 -29.19
CA ASP A 682 -2.16 11.25 -30.10
C ASP A 682 -1.23 10.04 -29.92
N VAL A 683 -1.80 8.85 -29.64
CA VAL A 683 -1.08 7.62 -29.41
C VAL A 683 -1.52 6.56 -30.42
N LYS A 684 -0.55 5.89 -31.04
CA LYS A 684 -0.76 4.87 -32.07
C LYS A 684 -0.10 3.56 -31.69
N ASN A 685 -0.85 2.47 -31.78
CA ASN A 685 -0.31 1.12 -31.79
C ASN A 685 0.28 0.83 -33.18
N CYS A 686 1.59 0.76 -33.30
CA CYS A 686 2.30 0.51 -34.56
C CYS A 686 2.54 -0.99 -34.87
N GLY A 687 2.05 -1.88 -34.00
CA GLY A 687 2.22 -3.32 -34.15
C GLY A 687 1.03 -4.02 -34.80
N THR A 688 1.12 -5.34 -34.81
CA THR A 688 0.13 -6.25 -35.44
C THR A 688 -0.79 -6.94 -34.45
N ARG A 689 -0.68 -6.60 -33.14
CA ARG A 689 -1.48 -7.17 -32.04
C ARG A 689 -2.22 -6.07 -31.30
N SER A 690 -3.40 -6.34 -30.78
CA SER A 690 -4.01 -5.48 -29.77
C SER A 690 -3.19 -5.49 -28.48
N ALA A 691 -3.20 -4.36 -27.76
CA ALA A 691 -2.47 -4.19 -26.52
C ALA A 691 -3.10 -3.15 -25.63
N LYS A 692 -3.12 -3.39 -24.34
CA LYS A 692 -3.32 -2.35 -23.33
C LYS A 692 -2.04 -1.55 -23.17
N HIS A 693 -2.18 -0.24 -22.99
CA HIS A 693 -1.05 0.68 -22.85
C HIS A 693 -1.38 1.79 -21.87
N SER A 694 -0.44 2.07 -20.97
CA SER A 694 -0.56 3.15 -19.99
C SER A 694 0.08 4.42 -20.56
N VAL A 695 -0.71 5.47 -20.68
CA VAL A 695 -0.25 6.82 -21.10
C VAL A 695 -0.08 7.64 -19.83
N LEU A 696 1.14 8.15 -19.61
CA LEU A 696 1.53 8.86 -18.40
C LEU A 696 1.78 10.32 -18.73
N LEU A 697 1.18 11.21 -17.94
CA LEU A 697 1.37 12.66 -18.05
C LEU A 697 2.23 13.16 -16.90
N PHE A 698 3.37 13.74 -17.22
CA PHE A 698 4.26 14.38 -16.25
C PHE A 698 4.25 15.91 -16.48
N ILE A 699 4.38 16.64 -15.39
CA ILE A 699 4.55 18.10 -15.43
C ILE A 699 5.61 18.48 -14.40
N ASN A 700 6.51 19.39 -14.75
CA ASN A 700 7.43 20.02 -13.83
C ASN A 700 7.31 21.54 -13.89
N ASP A 701 7.56 22.18 -12.76
CA ASP A 701 7.80 23.61 -12.68
C ASP A 701 9.22 23.90 -13.17
N ASP A 702 9.39 24.83 -14.10
CA ASP A 702 10.72 25.13 -14.65
C ASP A 702 11.56 25.95 -13.65
N VAL A 703 10.92 26.84 -12.87
CA VAL A 703 11.57 27.70 -11.86
C VAL A 703 10.58 28.03 -10.76
N ALA A 704 10.91 27.66 -9.52
CA ALA A 704 10.10 27.94 -8.33
C ALA A 704 10.94 28.55 -7.21
N SER A 705 10.28 29.10 -6.18
CA SER A 705 10.92 29.64 -4.97
C SER A 705 11.61 28.59 -4.10
N VAL A 706 11.33 27.31 -4.34
CA VAL A 706 12.06 26.14 -3.83
C VAL A 706 12.57 25.31 -5.00
N ILE A 707 13.61 24.51 -4.82
CA ILE A 707 14.14 23.65 -5.91
C ILE A 707 13.01 22.71 -6.38
N PRO A 708 12.55 22.82 -7.64
CA PRO A 708 11.48 21.95 -8.13
C PRO A 708 11.92 20.50 -8.28
N ASP A 709 10.97 19.60 -8.29
CA ASP A 709 11.19 18.21 -8.69
C ASP A 709 11.50 18.13 -10.18
N ALA A 710 12.35 17.21 -10.61
CA ALA A 710 12.70 17.03 -12.01
C ALA A 710 11.47 16.78 -12.91
N ARG A 711 10.50 16.06 -12.39
CA ARG A 711 9.15 15.89 -12.97
C ARG A 711 8.22 15.30 -11.93
N ARG A 712 6.91 15.48 -12.12
CA ARG A 712 5.88 14.90 -11.27
C ARG A 712 4.78 14.28 -12.12
N LEU A 713 4.37 13.05 -11.82
CA LEU A 713 3.19 12.44 -12.43
C LEU A 713 1.95 13.25 -12.02
N ARG A 714 1.11 13.62 -12.99
CA ARG A 714 -0.11 14.41 -12.78
C ARG A 714 -1.37 13.75 -13.26
N ASP A 715 -1.25 12.85 -14.23
CA ASP A 715 -2.33 11.95 -14.60
C ASP A 715 -1.80 10.72 -15.33
N PHE A 716 -2.63 9.70 -15.43
CA PHE A 716 -2.36 8.50 -16.22
C PHE A 716 -3.68 7.85 -16.65
N THR A 717 -3.63 7.14 -17.76
CA THR A 717 -4.78 6.33 -18.18
C THR A 717 -4.29 5.06 -18.86
N LYS A 718 -5.00 3.94 -18.66
CA LYS A 718 -4.74 2.68 -19.35
C LYS A 718 -5.82 2.43 -20.41
N ILE A 719 -5.39 2.27 -21.64
CA ILE A 719 -6.28 2.16 -22.79
C ILE A 719 -5.90 0.94 -23.62
N GLU A 720 -6.89 0.21 -24.13
CA GLU A 720 -6.70 -0.83 -25.10
C GLU A 720 -6.69 -0.24 -26.52
N PHE A 721 -5.71 -0.65 -27.33
CA PHE A 721 -5.55 -0.27 -28.73
C PHE A 721 -5.60 -1.52 -29.59
N ALA A 722 -6.44 -1.55 -30.60
CA ALA A 722 -6.36 -2.56 -31.65
C ALA A 722 -5.06 -2.39 -32.48
N ALA A 723 -4.65 -3.43 -33.21
CA ALA A 723 -3.51 -3.36 -34.11
C ALA A 723 -3.65 -2.20 -35.10
N GLY A 724 -2.65 -1.34 -35.21
CA GLY A 724 -2.62 -0.16 -36.09
C GLY A 724 -3.53 0.99 -35.66
N GLN A 725 -4.26 0.90 -34.54
CA GLN A 725 -5.19 1.92 -34.10
C GLN A 725 -4.47 3.14 -33.53
N SER A 726 -4.99 4.34 -33.87
CA SER A 726 -4.63 5.60 -33.24
C SER A 726 -5.80 6.10 -32.40
N LYS A 727 -5.50 6.71 -31.23
CA LYS A 727 -6.46 7.40 -30.38
C LYS A 727 -5.86 8.71 -29.88
N THR A 728 -6.67 9.74 -29.76
CA THR A 728 -6.33 10.92 -28.96
C THR A 728 -6.66 10.63 -27.51
N VAL A 729 -5.69 10.83 -26.64
CA VAL A 729 -5.83 10.70 -25.18
C VAL A 729 -5.88 12.11 -24.62
N GLU A 730 -6.88 12.38 -23.80
CA GLU A 730 -7.09 13.68 -23.16
C GLU A 730 -6.95 13.54 -21.65
N PHE A 731 -6.35 14.56 -21.03
CA PHE A 731 -6.18 14.72 -19.60
C PHE A 731 -6.77 16.07 -19.19
N GLU A 732 -7.38 16.09 -18.00
CA GLU A 732 -7.94 17.30 -17.41
C GLU A 732 -7.41 17.48 -16.00
N LEU A 733 -6.79 18.64 -15.73
CA LEU A 733 -6.17 18.98 -14.45
C LEU A 733 -6.75 20.30 -13.94
N SER A 734 -6.91 20.45 -12.64
CA SER A 734 -7.07 21.75 -12.03
C SER A 734 -5.72 22.47 -11.96
N ALA A 735 -5.71 23.80 -12.05
CA ALA A 735 -4.49 24.59 -11.90
C ALA A 735 -3.83 24.37 -10.53
N GLU A 736 -4.61 24.08 -9.49
CA GLU A 736 -4.17 23.83 -8.12
C GLU A 736 -3.32 22.57 -7.99
N GLU A 737 -3.51 21.57 -8.87
CA GLU A 737 -2.68 20.34 -8.87
C GLU A 737 -1.22 20.60 -9.25
N LEU A 738 -0.92 21.79 -9.81
CA LEU A 738 0.45 22.21 -10.12
C LEU A 738 1.14 22.92 -8.95
N ALA A 739 0.41 23.23 -7.86
CA ALA A 739 0.97 23.84 -6.68
C ALA A 739 1.97 22.93 -5.96
N PHE A 740 2.83 23.54 -5.14
CA PHE A 740 3.80 22.88 -4.27
C PHE A 740 3.72 23.44 -2.84
N VAL A 741 4.31 22.74 -1.88
CA VAL A 741 4.39 23.19 -0.48
C VAL A 741 5.68 23.95 -0.26
N GLY A 742 5.57 25.21 0.13
CA GLY A 742 6.71 26.09 0.43
C GLY A 742 7.33 25.83 1.81
N GLN A 743 8.39 26.61 2.13
CA GLN A 743 9.09 26.53 3.42
C GLN A 743 8.20 26.93 4.61
N ASP A 744 7.14 27.71 4.37
CA ASP A 744 6.13 28.08 5.37
C ASP A 744 5.08 26.98 5.64
N GLY A 745 5.19 25.84 4.94
CA GLY A 745 4.27 24.71 5.03
C GLY A 745 2.94 24.92 4.32
N LYS A 746 2.78 25.98 3.53
CA LYS A 746 1.57 26.31 2.77
C LYS A 746 1.74 25.97 1.30
N TRP A 747 0.61 25.86 0.61
CA TRP A 747 0.59 25.60 -0.82
C TRP A 747 0.76 26.91 -1.64
N HIS A 748 1.57 26.84 -2.68
CA HIS A 748 1.87 27.95 -3.59
C HIS A 748 1.76 27.48 -5.04
N LEU A 749 1.06 28.27 -5.85
CA LEU A 749 1.11 28.21 -7.30
C LEU A 749 1.77 29.52 -7.76
N GLU A 750 2.96 29.44 -8.32
CA GLU A 750 3.74 30.61 -8.69
C GLU A 750 3.61 30.97 -10.16
N GLU A 751 3.67 32.27 -10.48
CA GLU A 751 3.79 32.76 -11.85
C GLU A 751 5.08 32.22 -12.46
N GLY A 752 5.00 31.62 -13.66
CA GLY A 752 6.16 30.99 -14.29
C GLY A 752 5.77 30.01 -15.39
N THR A 753 6.76 29.34 -15.94
CA THR A 753 6.58 28.33 -16.98
C THR A 753 6.65 26.92 -16.40
N PHE A 754 5.84 26.03 -16.95
CA PHE A 754 5.79 24.62 -16.65
C PHE A 754 6.06 23.80 -17.91
N THR A 755 6.75 22.69 -17.77
CA THR A 755 6.98 21.73 -18.86
C THR A 755 6.09 20.53 -18.70
N ILE A 756 5.20 20.29 -19.67
CA ILE A 756 4.44 19.06 -19.81
C ILE A 756 5.31 18.03 -20.55
N GLN A 757 5.27 16.80 -20.10
CA GLN A 757 5.93 15.68 -20.77
C GLN A 757 4.98 14.47 -20.89
N CYS A 758 4.91 13.91 -22.10
CA CYS A 758 4.26 12.63 -22.36
C CYS A 758 5.16 11.81 -23.28
N ASP A 759 5.68 10.69 -22.76
CA ASP A 759 6.78 9.93 -23.38
C ASP A 759 7.98 10.85 -23.69
N ASN A 760 8.39 10.96 -24.95
CA ASN A 760 9.50 11.84 -25.39
C ASN A 760 9.04 13.23 -25.90
N LEU A 761 7.75 13.50 -25.85
CA LEU A 761 7.18 14.78 -26.30
C LEU A 761 7.10 15.77 -25.13
N THR A 762 7.32 17.04 -25.43
CA THR A 762 7.17 18.13 -24.46
C THR A 762 6.31 19.26 -25.01
N ALA A 763 5.61 19.95 -24.10
CA ALA A 763 4.87 21.19 -24.38
C ALA A 763 5.02 22.15 -23.18
N LYS A 764 4.70 23.43 -23.36
CA LYS A 764 4.81 24.45 -22.32
C LYS A 764 3.45 24.94 -21.85
N LEU A 765 3.38 25.24 -20.55
CA LEU A 765 2.31 26.00 -19.91
C LEU A 765 2.89 27.25 -19.24
N THR A 766 2.08 28.27 -19.05
CA THR A 766 2.47 29.50 -18.35
C THR A 766 1.42 29.86 -17.31
N CYS A 767 1.79 29.82 -16.03
CA CYS A 767 0.99 30.41 -14.97
C CYS A 767 1.15 31.93 -15.01
N THR A 768 0.03 32.66 -15.11
CA THR A 768 0.05 34.11 -15.26
C THR A 768 -0.13 34.90 -13.97
N GLN A 769 -0.35 34.20 -12.86
CA GLN A 769 -0.59 34.80 -11.54
C GLN A 769 -0.17 33.91 -10.39
N THR A 770 0.66 34.43 -9.50
CA THR A 770 0.98 33.76 -8.23
C THR A 770 -0.23 33.73 -7.30
N THR A 771 -0.53 32.56 -6.75
CA THR A 771 -1.58 32.36 -5.75
C THR A 771 -1.01 31.60 -4.56
N HIS A 772 -1.31 32.09 -3.35
CA HIS A 772 -0.93 31.44 -2.10
C HIS A 772 -2.20 30.89 -1.44
N PHE A 773 -2.14 29.61 -1.10
CA PHE A 773 -3.25 28.92 -0.44
C PHE A 773 -2.95 28.74 1.06
N GLY A 774 -3.86 28.14 1.81
CA GLY A 774 -3.64 27.77 3.18
C GLY A 774 -2.81 26.50 3.34
N TYR A 775 -2.96 25.88 4.50
CA TYR A 775 -2.33 24.58 4.78
C TYR A 775 -3.05 23.42 4.09
N ASN A 776 -4.30 23.58 3.71
CA ASN A 776 -5.12 22.61 3.00
C ASN A 776 -5.48 23.16 1.62
N LEU A 777 -5.09 22.47 0.57
CA LEU A 777 -5.45 22.75 -0.82
C LEU A 777 -6.35 21.62 -1.33
#